data_d92eff065dcb62d5f37f1bbe2d206238
#
_entry.id   d92eff065dcb62d5f37f1bbe2d206238
#
_cell.length_a   1.000
_cell.length_b   1.000
_cell.length_c   1.000
_cell.angle_alpha   90.00
_cell.angle_beta   90.00
_cell.angle_gamma   90.00
#
_symmetry.space_group_name_H-M   'P 1'
#
loop_
_entity.id
_entity.type
_entity.pdbx_description
1 polymer ?
#
loop_
_entity_poly.entity_id
_entity_poly.type
_entity_poly.pdbx_seq_one_letter_code
_entity_poly.pdbx_strand_id
1 'polypeptide(L)'
;MSPPQTIAQQLAAKQREISVAEFFERNRQILGFDNPQRSLLTTVKEGADNVLDACEEAGILPELSVEITKEGEDRLRVAISDNGPGILRKELPNVFARLLYGSRFHSNRQARGQQGIGISAAVLYANLTTARPAHIISKVEEEEAAHVLDLVIDTQKNAPKIVAEDLVLWDRPHGTRLELVIRARYVRGRQSPYEYLRGTAIVNPHARITLQEPDGTKVTFERAAQEMPPLAQETKPHPYGLELGELGYLLKASRRPSLGEFLSKDLSGVGPRGAKEVFERSGLRPSRTPGSLSGEDQESLLKALHEVPLVAPSADCLSPIGSVLIKRGLRNVLGELRPEFYAPPVSRPPKVRSGFPFMVEVGLVYGGALPADQPIQILRFANRVPLLFQQGACAVTNAISNIDWRRYGLEQKGGSGIPTGPAVVLVHVASTKIPFTSEAKEAVAEDPEVDKEVTLAVQVAARHLRAHISRMSRRRFATDKFEIIQRILPKLAEKTSHLVDRPVPDLTPVITRIMDVVNVETQLLSEPAAVRATVEVTNYTPRPRVLELFVEIPPEELGLAHFEPAPEGTEPALGRAWWTLPKLTPNGRTRLEVQFPAKTEVEASDFDWYVAGIDEAHLLGADPLPGDWEVRLPRTIVEAAEAAAAESAAGAGEEGEVDYDAAETGTHAADEE
;
A
#
# COMPACT_ATOMS: atom_id res chain seq x y z
N MET A 1 -39.38 -47.96 -42.25
CA MET A 1 -39.53 -47.17 -41.03
C MET A 1 -38.23 -47.29 -40.28
N SER A 2 -37.53 -46.20 -40.04
CA SER A 2 -36.35 -46.20 -39.20
C SER A 2 -36.76 -46.57 -37.78
N PRO A 3 -35.99 -47.36 -37.02
CA PRO A 3 -36.33 -47.72 -35.66
C PRO A 3 -36.45 -46.44 -34.78
N PRO A 4 -37.36 -46.43 -33.80
CA PRO A 4 -37.53 -45.25 -32.93
C PRO A 4 -36.24 -45.00 -32.19
N GLN A 5 -35.78 -43.72 -32.22
CA GLN A 5 -34.57 -43.31 -31.54
C GLN A 5 -34.70 -43.54 -30.04
N THR A 6 -33.69 -44.14 -29.44
CA THR A 6 -33.63 -44.29 -27.98
C THR A 6 -33.52 -42.92 -27.30
N ILE A 7 -33.92 -42.83 -26.02
CA ILE A 7 -33.80 -41.60 -25.25
C ILE A 7 -32.32 -41.09 -25.24
N ALA A 8 -31.36 -41.99 -25.14
CA ALA A 8 -29.93 -41.67 -25.23
C ALA A 8 -29.56 -41.01 -26.57
N GLN A 9 -30.07 -41.51 -27.68
CA GLN A 9 -29.85 -40.92 -29.02
C GLN A 9 -30.52 -39.55 -29.16
N GLN A 10 -31.73 -39.35 -28.57
CA GLN A 10 -32.42 -38.08 -28.56
C GLN A 10 -31.67 -37.05 -27.69
N LEU A 11 -31.10 -37.46 -26.56
CA LEU A 11 -30.27 -36.62 -25.70
C LEU A 11 -28.93 -36.29 -26.37
N ALA A 12 -28.27 -37.24 -26.99
CA ALA A 12 -27.04 -37.03 -27.74
C ALA A 12 -27.22 -36.03 -28.91
N ALA A 13 -28.36 -36.12 -29.62
CA ALA A 13 -28.67 -35.19 -30.73
C ALA A 13 -28.91 -33.73 -30.24
N LYS A 14 -29.19 -33.50 -28.95
CA LYS A 14 -29.35 -32.17 -28.31
C LYS A 14 -28.05 -31.60 -27.78
N GLN A 15 -27.01 -32.44 -27.66
CA GLN A 15 -25.70 -31.96 -27.21
C GLN A 15 -25.05 -31.10 -28.30
N ARG A 16 -24.55 -29.94 -27.90
CA ARG A 16 -23.79 -29.02 -28.76
C ARG A 16 -22.65 -28.40 -27.98
N GLU A 17 -21.57 -28.19 -28.67
CA GLU A 17 -20.47 -27.37 -28.19
C GLU A 17 -20.83 -25.90 -28.37
N ILE A 18 -20.45 -25.09 -27.40
CA ILE A 18 -20.52 -23.61 -27.46
C ILE A 18 -19.12 -23.03 -27.42
N SER A 19 -18.91 -21.90 -28.08
CA SER A 19 -17.63 -21.20 -28.02
C SER A 19 -17.41 -20.54 -26.64
N VAL A 20 -16.17 -20.20 -26.36
CA VAL A 20 -15.81 -19.43 -25.14
C VAL A 20 -16.56 -18.09 -25.08
N ALA A 21 -16.69 -17.40 -26.21
CA ALA A 21 -17.42 -16.15 -26.29
C ALA A 21 -18.92 -16.34 -26.01
N GLU A 22 -19.56 -17.39 -26.55
CA GLU A 22 -20.96 -17.72 -26.26
C GLU A 22 -21.15 -18.11 -24.78
N PHE A 23 -20.19 -18.80 -24.18
CA PHE A 23 -20.23 -19.12 -22.76
C PHE A 23 -20.25 -17.85 -21.91
N PHE A 24 -19.35 -16.89 -22.15
CA PHE A 24 -19.30 -15.63 -21.39
C PHE A 24 -20.47 -14.70 -21.73
N GLU A 25 -21.01 -14.73 -22.93
CA GLU A 25 -22.25 -14.03 -23.25
C GLU A 25 -23.40 -14.45 -22.32
N ARG A 26 -23.50 -15.74 -22.01
CA ARG A 26 -24.52 -16.30 -21.11
C ARG A 26 -24.20 -16.14 -19.63
N ASN A 27 -22.92 -16.01 -19.28
CA ASN A 27 -22.42 -15.99 -17.91
C ASN A 27 -21.66 -14.70 -17.58
N ARG A 28 -22.22 -13.54 -17.95
CA ARG A 28 -21.59 -12.21 -17.76
C ARG A 28 -21.22 -11.91 -16.31
N GLN A 29 -21.97 -12.45 -15.35
CA GLN A 29 -21.72 -12.28 -13.91
C GLN A 29 -20.34 -12.80 -13.49
N ILE A 30 -19.82 -13.84 -14.14
CA ILE A 30 -18.49 -14.40 -13.83
C ILE A 30 -17.40 -13.36 -14.10
N LEU A 31 -17.59 -12.51 -15.10
CA LEU A 31 -16.65 -11.47 -15.52
C LEU A 31 -16.91 -10.10 -14.87
N GLY A 32 -17.92 -10.00 -13.98
CA GLY A 32 -18.29 -8.73 -13.35
C GLY A 32 -19.11 -7.78 -14.22
N PHE A 33 -19.82 -8.30 -15.23
CA PHE A 33 -20.72 -7.54 -16.11
C PHE A 33 -22.20 -7.86 -15.83
N ASP A 34 -22.54 -8.05 -14.55
CA ASP A 34 -23.87 -8.42 -14.08
C ASP A 34 -24.86 -7.24 -13.99
N ASN A 35 -24.38 -6.03 -13.75
CA ASN A 35 -25.21 -4.85 -13.68
C ASN A 35 -24.50 -3.61 -14.29
N PRO A 36 -25.26 -2.56 -14.70
CA PRO A 36 -24.71 -1.41 -15.41
C PRO A 36 -23.64 -0.61 -14.64
N GLN A 37 -23.74 -0.52 -13.30
CA GLN A 37 -22.75 0.20 -12.49
C GLN A 37 -21.43 -0.60 -12.41
N ARG A 38 -21.54 -1.90 -12.14
CA ARG A 38 -20.37 -2.78 -12.03
C ARG A 38 -19.69 -2.96 -13.39
N SER A 39 -20.45 -3.05 -14.48
CA SER A 39 -19.92 -3.15 -15.84
C SER A 39 -19.05 -1.95 -16.20
N LEU A 40 -19.45 -0.73 -15.81
CA LEU A 40 -18.62 0.46 -16.00
C LEU A 40 -17.31 0.37 -15.24
N LEU A 41 -17.39 0.01 -13.95
CA LEU A 41 -16.19 -0.14 -13.13
C LEU A 41 -15.26 -1.23 -13.67
N THR A 42 -15.79 -2.39 -14.07
CA THR A 42 -15.00 -3.49 -14.64
C THR A 42 -14.32 -3.04 -15.94
N THR A 43 -15.01 -2.32 -16.82
CA THR A 43 -14.42 -1.78 -18.07
C THR A 43 -13.23 -0.86 -17.77
N VAL A 44 -13.39 0.08 -16.82
CA VAL A 44 -12.33 1.01 -16.43
C VAL A 44 -11.16 0.26 -15.77
N LYS A 45 -11.46 -0.70 -14.89
CA LYS A 45 -10.47 -1.53 -14.21
C LYS A 45 -9.59 -2.29 -15.21
N GLU A 46 -10.20 -3.05 -16.11
CA GLU A 46 -9.45 -3.87 -17.06
C GLU A 46 -8.60 -3.02 -18.02
N GLY A 47 -9.13 -1.85 -18.43
CA GLY A 47 -8.35 -0.92 -19.23
C GLY A 47 -7.17 -0.31 -18.48
N ALA A 48 -7.41 0.18 -17.25
CA ALA A 48 -6.37 0.79 -16.43
C ALA A 48 -5.25 -0.21 -16.06
N ASP A 49 -5.61 -1.45 -15.70
CA ASP A 49 -4.65 -2.50 -15.38
C ASP A 49 -3.75 -2.83 -16.59
N ASN A 50 -4.33 -2.91 -17.80
CA ASN A 50 -3.57 -3.17 -19.03
C ASN A 50 -2.63 -2.01 -19.39
N VAL A 51 -3.08 -0.76 -19.22
CA VAL A 51 -2.24 0.44 -19.43
C VAL A 51 -1.02 0.42 -18.53
N LEU A 52 -1.24 0.22 -17.21
CA LEU A 52 -0.15 0.20 -16.24
C LEU A 52 0.84 -0.93 -16.51
N ASP A 53 0.34 -2.12 -16.82
CA ASP A 53 1.20 -3.27 -17.15
C ASP A 53 2.00 -3.04 -18.43
N ALA A 54 1.40 -2.45 -19.48
CA ALA A 54 2.09 -2.17 -20.75
C ALA A 54 3.17 -1.12 -20.60
N CYS A 55 2.88 -0.02 -19.88
CA CYS A 55 3.84 1.04 -19.63
C CYS A 55 5.01 0.55 -18.76
N GLU A 56 4.73 -0.17 -17.66
CA GLU A 56 5.77 -0.70 -16.77
C GLU A 56 6.69 -1.69 -17.49
N GLU A 57 6.14 -2.61 -18.31
CA GLU A 57 6.94 -3.55 -19.09
C GLU A 57 7.83 -2.85 -20.13
N ALA A 58 7.36 -1.73 -20.69
CA ALA A 58 8.13 -0.93 -21.64
C ALA A 58 9.12 0.04 -20.98
N GLY A 59 9.15 0.14 -19.65
CA GLY A 59 9.97 1.12 -18.95
C GLY A 59 9.50 2.56 -19.10
N ILE A 60 8.23 2.78 -19.43
CA ILE A 60 7.60 4.08 -19.64
C ILE A 60 6.81 4.47 -18.39
N LEU A 61 7.05 5.68 -17.86
CA LEU A 61 6.24 6.20 -16.75
C LEU A 61 4.78 6.38 -17.18
N PRO A 62 3.80 5.68 -16.55
CA PRO A 62 2.45 5.62 -17.07
C PRO A 62 1.73 6.98 -17.03
N GLU A 63 1.01 7.30 -18.11
CA GLU A 63 0.00 8.35 -18.19
C GLU A 63 -1.31 7.73 -18.66
N LEU A 64 -2.24 7.53 -17.71
CA LEU A 64 -3.56 6.97 -17.94
C LEU A 64 -4.59 8.10 -17.98
N SER A 65 -5.38 8.14 -19.06
CA SER A 65 -6.57 9.00 -19.15
C SER A 65 -7.81 8.18 -19.36
N VAL A 66 -8.81 8.40 -18.50
CA VAL A 66 -10.14 7.79 -18.60
C VAL A 66 -11.17 8.90 -18.77
N GLU A 67 -11.92 8.87 -19.88
CA GLU A 67 -12.98 9.83 -20.19
C GLU A 67 -14.31 9.07 -20.23
N ILE A 68 -15.26 9.49 -19.39
CA ILE A 68 -16.61 8.91 -19.35
C ILE A 68 -17.60 10.01 -19.76
N THR A 69 -18.30 9.79 -20.87
CA THR A 69 -19.27 10.76 -21.40
C THR A 69 -20.65 10.11 -21.62
N LYS A 70 -21.71 10.90 -21.46
CA LYS A 70 -23.07 10.42 -21.73
C LYS A 70 -23.34 10.34 -23.22
N GLU A 71 -23.90 9.23 -23.69
CA GLU A 71 -24.30 9.02 -25.08
C GLU A 71 -25.80 8.64 -25.22
N GLY A 72 -26.56 8.70 -24.12
CA GLY A 72 -27.96 8.41 -24.02
C GLY A 72 -28.41 8.28 -22.57
N GLU A 73 -29.66 7.85 -22.34
CA GLU A 73 -30.18 7.69 -20.96
C GLU A 73 -29.45 6.57 -20.18
N ASP A 74 -29.18 5.44 -20.84
CA ASP A 74 -28.58 4.24 -20.24
C ASP A 74 -27.23 3.85 -20.88
N ARG A 75 -26.63 4.73 -21.70
CA ARG A 75 -25.37 4.49 -22.42
C ARG A 75 -24.32 5.51 -22.06
N LEU A 76 -23.13 5.01 -21.81
CA LEU A 76 -21.93 5.79 -21.60
C LEU A 76 -20.86 5.40 -22.62
N ARG A 77 -20.16 6.41 -23.12
CA ARG A 77 -18.90 6.22 -23.84
C ARG A 77 -17.78 6.26 -22.83
N VAL A 78 -16.93 5.24 -22.84
CA VAL A 78 -15.72 5.12 -22.03
C VAL A 78 -14.54 5.12 -22.97
N ALA A 79 -13.68 6.12 -22.88
CA ALA A 79 -12.42 6.20 -23.61
C ALA A 79 -11.26 6.07 -22.64
N ILE A 80 -10.35 5.14 -22.91
CA ILE A 80 -9.16 4.87 -22.10
C ILE A 80 -7.94 5.07 -22.98
N SER A 81 -7.04 5.94 -22.59
CA SER A 81 -5.84 6.29 -23.38
C SER A 81 -4.60 6.15 -22.52
N ASP A 82 -3.50 5.79 -23.14
CA ASP A 82 -2.17 5.67 -22.55
C ASP A 82 -1.08 6.33 -23.38
N ASN A 83 0.11 6.41 -22.80
CA ASN A 83 1.38 6.73 -23.45
C ASN A 83 2.30 5.50 -23.53
N GLY A 84 1.74 4.29 -23.50
CA GLY A 84 2.48 3.04 -23.57
C GLY A 84 3.13 2.80 -24.93
N PRO A 85 3.77 1.64 -25.14
CA PRO A 85 4.54 1.36 -26.36
C PRO A 85 3.70 1.24 -27.64
N GLY A 86 2.35 1.27 -27.52
CA GLY A 86 1.45 0.93 -28.62
C GLY A 86 1.36 -0.58 -28.87
N ILE A 87 0.52 -0.96 -29.81
CA ILE A 87 0.29 -2.37 -30.21
C ILE A 87 0.43 -2.49 -31.72
N LEU A 88 1.22 -3.45 -32.16
CA LEU A 88 1.40 -3.72 -33.59
C LEU A 88 0.06 -4.00 -34.29
N ARG A 89 -0.13 -3.43 -35.48
CA ARG A 89 -1.35 -3.54 -36.28
C ARG A 89 -1.90 -4.98 -36.35
N LYS A 90 -1.02 -5.96 -36.58
CA LYS A 90 -1.39 -7.38 -36.76
C LYS A 90 -1.99 -8.00 -35.49
N GLU A 91 -1.62 -7.48 -34.30
CA GLU A 91 -2.05 -8.02 -33.00
C GLU A 91 -3.30 -7.33 -32.45
N LEU A 92 -3.59 -6.09 -32.86
CA LEU A 92 -4.74 -5.31 -32.38
C LEU A 92 -6.06 -6.10 -32.37
N PRO A 93 -6.43 -6.80 -33.48
CA PRO A 93 -7.69 -7.54 -33.47
C PRO A 93 -7.74 -8.67 -32.43
N ASN A 94 -6.63 -9.38 -32.26
CA ASN A 94 -6.55 -10.49 -31.31
C ASN A 94 -6.57 -9.99 -29.84
N VAL A 95 -5.85 -8.92 -29.54
CA VAL A 95 -5.78 -8.35 -28.17
C VAL A 95 -7.15 -7.86 -27.70
N PHE A 96 -7.90 -7.17 -28.55
CA PHE A 96 -9.17 -6.57 -28.16
C PHE A 96 -10.41 -7.41 -28.44
N ALA A 97 -10.37 -8.27 -29.46
CA ALA A 97 -11.58 -8.96 -29.91
C ALA A 97 -11.45 -10.51 -29.96
N ARG A 98 -10.55 -11.07 -29.12
CA ARG A 98 -10.44 -12.51 -28.92
C ARG A 98 -10.28 -12.82 -27.43
N LEU A 99 -11.20 -13.60 -26.88
CA LEU A 99 -11.15 -14.07 -25.49
C LEU A 99 -10.09 -15.17 -25.34
N LEU A 100 -9.45 -15.22 -24.19
CA LEU A 100 -8.35 -16.15 -23.90
C LEU A 100 -7.16 -15.97 -24.85
N TYR A 101 -6.85 -14.70 -25.19
CA TYR A 101 -5.66 -14.34 -25.95
C TYR A 101 -4.77 -13.43 -25.09
N GLY A 102 -3.50 -13.78 -24.96
CA GLY A 102 -2.54 -13.01 -24.14
C GLY A 102 -1.21 -13.74 -24.00
N SER A 103 -0.20 -13.03 -23.54
CA SER A 103 1.18 -13.53 -23.38
C SER A 103 1.51 -14.06 -21.99
N ARG A 104 0.59 -13.92 -21.00
CA ARG A 104 0.89 -14.12 -19.58
C ARG A 104 0.29 -15.38 -18.94
N PHE A 105 -0.34 -16.27 -19.72
CA PHE A 105 -1.00 -17.48 -19.20
C PHE A 105 -0.07 -18.43 -18.44
N HIS A 106 1.19 -18.50 -18.85
CA HIS A 106 2.20 -19.40 -18.30
C HIS A 106 3.32 -18.64 -17.58
N SER A 107 3.17 -17.33 -17.42
CA SER A 107 4.19 -16.50 -16.78
C SER A 107 4.14 -16.65 -15.26
N ASN A 108 5.23 -17.09 -14.66
CA ASN A 108 5.36 -17.23 -13.21
C ASN A 108 6.01 -15.97 -12.61
N ARG A 109 5.32 -14.83 -12.75
CA ARG A 109 5.68 -13.53 -12.17
C ARG A 109 4.42 -12.79 -11.74
N GLN A 110 4.60 -11.85 -10.82
CA GLN A 110 3.51 -10.96 -10.42
C GLN A 110 3.03 -10.14 -11.62
N ALA A 111 1.72 -10.10 -11.83
CA ALA A 111 1.06 -9.27 -12.84
C ALA A 111 -0.35 -8.91 -12.36
N ARG A 112 -0.90 -7.76 -12.83
CA ARG A 112 -2.30 -7.37 -12.60
C ARG A 112 -3.25 -8.25 -13.39
N GLY A 113 -2.96 -8.46 -14.71
CA GLY A 113 -3.72 -9.29 -15.62
C GLY A 113 -3.01 -10.61 -15.95
N GLN A 114 -3.70 -11.76 -15.78
CA GLN A 114 -3.13 -13.09 -16.04
C GLN A 114 -4.01 -13.96 -16.96
N GLN A 115 -5.28 -13.60 -17.18
CA GLN A 115 -6.27 -14.50 -17.78
C GLN A 115 -6.56 -14.25 -19.27
N GLY A 116 -6.07 -13.14 -19.84
CA GLY A 116 -6.32 -12.80 -21.26
C GLY A 116 -7.79 -12.63 -21.63
N ILE A 117 -8.64 -12.23 -20.66
CA ILE A 117 -10.09 -12.11 -20.85
C ILE A 117 -10.55 -10.66 -20.65
N GLY A 118 -9.93 -9.91 -19.74
CA GLY A 118 -10.47 -8.68 -19.18
C GLY A 118 -10.95 -7.66 -20.21
N ILE A 119 -10.05 -7.15 -21.03
CA ILE A 119 -10.40 -6.11 -22.01
C ILE A 119 -11.29 -6.66 -23.15
N SER A 120 -11.07 -7.90 -23.61
CA SER A 120 -11.91 -8.53 -24.61
C SER A 120 -13.33 -8.81 -24.09
N ALA A 121 -13.51 -9.07 -22.79
CA ALA A 121 -14.83 -9.15 -22.17
C ALA A 121 -15.55 -7.80 -22.12
N ALA A 122 -14.83 -6.69 -21.90
CA ALA A 122 -15.39 -5.34 -22.00
C ALA A 122 -15.85 -5.02 -23.43
N VAL A 123 -15.06 -5.38 -24.43
CA VAL A 123 -15.44 -5.28 -25.86
C VAL A 123 -16.66 -6.15 -26.17
N LEU A 124 -16.69 -7.40 -25.70
CA LEU A 124 -17.85 -8.28 -25.86
C LEU A 124 -19.10 -7.66 -25.22
N TYR A 125 -18.99 -7.14 -24.01
CA TYR A 125 -20.12 -6.48 -23.32
C TYR A 125 -20.62 -5.26 -24.09
N ALA A 126 -19.72 -4.42 -24.63
CA ALA A 126 -20.07 -3.30 -25.49
C ALA A 126 -20.85 -3.75 -26.73
N ASN A 127 -20.32 -4.73 -27.46
CA ASN A 127 -20.97 -5.26 -28.66
C ASN A 127 -22.38 -5.83 -28.36
N LEU A 128 -22.53 -6.59 -27.25
CA LEU A 128 -23.80 -7.22 -26.88
C LEU A 128 -24.85 -6.22 -26.39
N THR A 129 -24.44 -5.14 -25.72
CA THR A 129 -25.39 -4.21 -25.10
C THR A 129 -25.77 -3.02 -25.98
N THR A 130 -24.91 -2.63 -26.91
CA THR A 130 -25.12 -1.45 -27.75
C THR A 130 -25.04 -1.72 -29.25
N ALA A 131 -24.60 -2.91 -29.66
CA ALA A 131 -24.27 -3.28 -31.05
C ALA A 131 -23.25 -2.34 -31.71
N ARG A 132 -22.48 -1.57 -30.91
CA ARG A 132 -21.43 -0.69 -31.41
C ARG A 132 -20.10 -1.43 -31.45
N PRO A 133 -19.26 -1.20 -32.47
CA PRO A 133 -17.90 -1.71 -32.49
C PRO A 133 -17.05 -1.03 -31.40
N ALA A 134 -16.01 -1.70 -30.96
CA ALA A 134 -14.93 -1.08 -30.21
C ALA A 134 -14.08 -0.26 -31.18
N HIS A 135 -13.82 1.00 -30.85
CA HIS A 135 -12.98 1.90 -31.63
C HIS A 135 -11.60 1.97 -30.99
N ILE A 136 -10.56 1.56 -31.73
CA ILE A 136 -9.19 1.45 -31.24
C ILE A 136 -8.27 2.31 -32.11
N ILE A 137 -7.46 3.14 -31.46
CA ILE A 137 -6.37 3.88 -32.08
C ILE A 137 -5.08 3.41 -31.42
N SER A 138 -4.10 2.97 -32.20
CA SER A 138 -2.80 2.59 -31.65
C SER A 138 -1.67 2.94 -32.61
N LYS A 139 -0.54 3.39 -32.02
CA LYS A 139 0.67 3.77 -32.72
C LYS A 139 1.88 3.23 -31.98
N VAL A 140 2.80 2.60 -32.67
CA VAL A 140 4.14 2.29 -32.18
C VAL A 140 5.14 3.37 -32.61
N GLU A 141 6.26 3.48 -31.88
CA GLU A 141 7.22 4.59 -32.05
C GLU A 141 7.79 4.70 -33.48
N GLU A 142 7.95 3.57 -34.18
CA GLU A 142 8.53 3.53 -35.53
C GLU A 142 7.54 3.93 -36.63
N GLU A 143 6.25 4.10 -36.33
CA GLU A 143 5.20 4.41 -37.30
C GLU A 143 4.93 5.93 -37.38
N GLU A 144 4.70 6.44 -38.62
CA GLU A 144 4.35 7.85 -38.82
C GLU A 144 2.88 8.12 -38.47
N ALA A 145 1.97 7.17 -38.77
CA ALA A 145 0.54 7.28 -38.55
C ALA A 145 0.04 6.23 -37.58
N ALA A 146 -1.02 6.53 -36.84
CA ALA A 146 -1.71 5.58 -35.97
C ALA A 146 -2.70 4.73 -36.77
N HIS A 147 -2.78 3.44 -36.45
CA HIS A 147 -3.81 2.56 -36.95
C HIS A 147 -5.12 2.77 -36.19
N VAL A 148 -6.22 2.89 -36.93
CA VAL A 148 -7.58 3.00 -36.39
C VAL A 148 -8.35 1.77 -36.81
N LEU A 149 -8.93 1.05 -35.86
CA LEU A 149 -9.74 -0.14 -36.12
C LEU A 149 -11.08 -0.05 -35.38
N ASP A 150 -12.15 -0.41 -36.11
CA ASP A 150 -13.44 -0.72 -35.52
C ASP A 150 -13.64 -2.22 -35.48
N LEU A 151 -13.74 -2.79 -34.26
CA LEU A 151 -13.75 -4.22 -34.03
C LEU A 151 -15.05 -4.70 -33.37
N VAL A 152 -15.52 -5.87 -33.81
CA VAL A 152 -16.55 -6.65 -33.10
C VAL A 152 -16.08 -8.09 -32.91
N ILE A 153 -16.64 -8.77 -31.92
CA ILE A 153 -16.34 -10.17 -31.62
C ILE A 153 -17.35 -11.07 -32.32
N ASP A 154 -16.88 -12.00 -33.16
CA ASP A 154 -17.69 -13.12 -33.60
C ASP A 154 -17.81 -14.12 -32.44
N THR A 155 -18.97 -14.12 -31.76
CA THR A 155 -19.20 -14.96 -30.58
C THR A 155 -19.23 -16.45 -30.90
N GLN A 156 -19.57 -16.83 -32.10
CA GLN A 156 -19.59 -18.26 -32.51
C GLN A 156 -18.19 -18.83 -32.70
N LYS A 157 -17.27 -18.02 -33.24
CA LYS A 157 -15.90 -18.45 -33.55
C LYS A 157 -14.86 -18.00 -32.55
N ASN A 158 -15.24 -17.17 -31.58
CA ASN A 158 -14.31 -16.45 -30.68
C ASN A 158 -13.17 -15.76 -31.49
N ALA A 159 -13.54 -15.04 -32.53
CA ALA A 159 -12.61 -14.42 -33.46
C ALA A 159 -12.91 -12.94 -33.69
N PRO A 160 -11.88 -12.12 -33.95
CA PRO A 160 -12.08 -10.72 -34.28
C PRO A 160 -12.69 -10.55 -35.66
N LYS A 161 -13.61 -9.58 -35.79
CA LYS A 161 -14.13 -9.11 -37.07
C LYS A 161 -13.87 -7.62 -37.18
N ILE A 162 -13.05 -7.22 -38.15
CA ILE A 162 -12.76 -5.84 -38.49
C ILE A 162 -13.96 -5.29 -39.26
N VAL A 163 -14.56 -4.21 -38.76
CA VAL A 163 -15.70 -3.49 -39.39
C VAL A 163 -15.19 -2.36 -40.27
N ALA A 164 -14.23 -1.61 -39.76
CA ALA A 164 -13.53 -0.54 -40.47
C ALA A 164 -12.07 -0.49 -40.06
N GLU A 165 -11.24 0.04 -40.96
CA GLU A 165 -9.82 0.26 -40.73
C GLU A 165 -9.40 1.54 -41.46
N ASP A 166 -8.57 2.35 -40.80
CA ASP A 166 -8.02 3.60 -41.34
C ASP A 166 -6.66 3.92 -40.73
N LEU A 167 -5.99 4.95 -41.25
CA LEU A 167 -4.76 5.53 -40.75
C LEU A 167 -4.99 7.01 -40.47
N VAL A 168 -4.61 7.45 -39.28
CA VAL A 168 -4.73 8.85 -38.89
C VAL A 168 -3.39 9.40 -38.39
N LEU A 169 -3.14 10.68 -38.67
CA LEU A 169 -2.05 11.39 -38.03
C LEU A 169 -2.42 11.59 -36.56
N TRP A 170 -1.57 11.13 -35.67
CA TRP A 170 -1.74 11.27 -34.23
C TRP A 170 -0.55 12.02 -33.65
N ASP A 171 -0.82 13.04 -32.87
CA ASP A 171 0.20 13.95 -32.31
C ASP A 171 1.04 13.31 -31.17
N ARG A 172 0.73 12.05 -30.81
CA ARG A 172 1.50 11.28 -29.84
C ARG A 172 2.57 10.44 -30.52
N PRO A 173 3.77 10.26 -29.91
CA PRO A 173 4.81 9.43 -30.48
C PRO A 173 4.38 7.95 -30.52
N HIS A 174 3.77 7.47 -29.47
CA HIS A 174 3.25 6.10 -29.31
C HIS A 174 2.11 6.07 -28.29
N GLY A 175 1.41 4.93 -28.18
CA GLY A 175 0.34 4.74 -27.20
C GLY A 175 -0.87 4.03 -27.80
N THR A 176 -1.89 3.85 -26.97
CA THR A 176 -3.16 3.23 -27.36
C THR A 176 -4.34 4.02 -26.79
N ARG A 177 -5.42 4.10 -27.57
CA ARG A 177 -6.72 4.64 -27.15
C ARG A 177 -7.80 3.64 -27.50
N LEU A 178 -8.58 3.21 -26.53
CA LEU A 178 -9.75 2.35 -26.68
C LEU A 178 -11.02 3.14 -26.34
N GLU A 179 -11.99 3.14 -27.21
CA GLU A 179 -13.32 3.71 -26.96
C GLU A 179 -14.40 2.63 -27.06
N LEU A 180 -15.21 2.55 -26.01
CA LEU A 180 -16.34 1.63 -25.91
C LEU A 180 -17.62 2.38 -25.58
N VAL A 181 -18.71 2.09 -26.28
CA VAL A 181 -20.04 2.51 -25.86
C VAL A 181 -20.69 1.31 -25.18
N ILE A 182 -21.04 1.47 -23.92
CA ILE A 182 -21.59 0.42 -23.08
C ILE A 182 -22.89 0.83 -22.42
N ARG A 183 -23.76 -0.12 -22.14
CA ARG A 183 -24.90 0.11 -21.26
C ARG A 183 -24.40 0.18 -19.83
N ALA A 184 -24.42 1.37 -19.26
CA ALA A 184 -23.79 1.62 -17.97
C ALA A 184 -24.44 2.76 -17.20
N ARG A 185 -24.19 2.79 -15.88
CA ARG A 185 -24.62 3.86 -14.98
C ARG A 185 -23.44 4.33 -14.14
N TYR A 186 -23.16 5.62 -14.16
CA TYR A 186 -22.16 6.23 -13.30
C TYR A 186 -22.79 6.65 -11.96
N VAL A 187 -22.20 6.19 -10.85
CA VAL A 187 -22.55 6.62 -9.49
C VAL A 187 -21.25 6.84 -8.74
N ARG A 188 -21.01 8.06 -8.26
CA ARG A 188 -19.85 8.37 -7.43
C ARG A 188 -20.07 7.78 -6.03
N GLY A 189 -19.18 6.90 -5.59
CA GLY A 189 -19.27 6.19 -4.31
C GLY A 189 -18.18 5.15 -4.18
N ARG A 190 -18.21 4.36 -3.10
CA ARG A 190 -17.14 3.39 -2.76
C ARG A 190 -16.83 2.36 -3.85
N GLN A 191 -17.77 2.08 -4.75
CA GLN A 191 -17.62 1.13 -5.85
C GLN A 191 -17.75 1.86 -7.19
N SER A 192 -17.00 2.93 -7.38
CA SER A 192 -17.02 3.77 -8.57
C SER A 192 -15.69 3.75 -9.32
N PRO A 193 -15.67 4.11 -10.60
CA PRO A 193 -14.41 4.36 -11.33
C PRO A 193 -13.48 5.35 -10.62
N TYR A 194 -14.05 6.39 -10.00
CA TYR A 194 -13.27 7.36 -9.23
C TYR A 194 -12.50 6.69 -8.08
N GLU A 195 -13.17 5.92 -7.22
CA GLU A 195 -12.49 5.25 -6.09
C GLU A 195 -11.50 4.18 -6.56
N TYR A 196 -11.78 3.52 -7.68
CA TYR A 196 -10.82 2.59 -8.27
C TYR A 196 -9.54 3.30 -8.71
N LEU A 197 -9.66 4.37 -9.48
CA LEU A 197 -8.51 5.14 -9.98
C LEU A 197 -7.77 5.85 -8.85
N ARG A 198 -8.49 6.36 -7.85
CA ARG A 198 -7.90 6.91 -6.62
C ARG A 198 -7.07 5.87 -5.87
N GLY A 199 -7.62 4.67 -5.66
CA GLY A 199 -6.88 3.56 -5.07
C GLY A 199 -5.67 3.15 -5.91
N THR A 200 -5.84 3.10 -7.24
CA THR A 200 -4.75 2.80 -8.18
C THR A 200 -3.62 3.82 -8.08
N ALA A 201 -3.93 5.11 -7.95
CA ALA A 201 -2.92 6.17 -7.77
C ALA A 201 -2.13 6.03 -6.47
N ILE A 202 -2.74 5.55 -5.38
CA ILE A 202 -2.04 5.32 -4.10
C ILE A 202 -0.94 4.27 -4.26
N VAL A 203 -1.23 3.14 -4.92
CA VAL A 203 -0.30 2.00 -5.02
C VAL A 203 0.57 2.04 -6.30
N ASN A 204 0.35 3.03 -7.15
CA ASN A 204 1.15 3.31 -8.34
C ASN A 204 1.53 4.81 -8.39
N PRO A 205 2.29 5.32 -7.41
CA PRO A 205 2.61 6.75 -7.30
C PRO A 205 3.50 7.27 -8.46
N HIS A 206 4.06 6.38 -9.26
CA HIS A 206 4.79 6.66 -10.49
C HIS A 206 3.88 6.91 -11.70
N ALA A 207 2.57 6.69 -11.58
CA ALA A 207 1.60 6.93 -12.65
C ALA A 207 0.91 8.29 -12.49
N ARG A 208 0.64 8.95 -13.61
CA ARG A 208 -0.29 10.07 -13.71
C ARG A 208 -1.63 9.55 -14.19
N ILE A 209 -2.69 9.78 -13.43
CA ILE A 209 -4.02 9.25 -13.74
C ILE A 209 -5.02 10.39 -13.84
N THR A 210 -5.70 10.50 -14.98
CA THR A 210 -6.74 11.52 -15.21
C THR A 210 -8.09 10.84 -15.42
N LEU A 211 -9.12 11.31 -14.75
CA LEU A 211 -10.51 10.91 -14.93
C LEU A 211 -11.34 12.12 -15.32
N GLN A 212 -12.10 12.00 -16.41
CA GLN A 212 -13.19 12.88 -16.72
C GLN A 212 -14.51 12.17 -16.45
N GLU A 213 -15.30 12.72 -15.52
CA GLU A 213 -16.61 12.19 -15.13
C GLU A 213 -17.72 12.61 -16.12
N PRO A 214 -18.88 11.94 -16.13
CA PRO A 214 -19.96 12.24 -17.10
C PRO A 214 -20.59 13.63 -17.02
N ASP A 215 -20.34 14.36 -15.95
CA ASP A 215 -20.75 15.76 -15.77
C ASP A 215 -19.74 16.78 -16.27
N GLY A 216 -18.61 16.29 -16.80
CA GLY A 216 -17.48 17.10 -17.28
C GLY A 216 -16.42 17.40 -16.22
N THR A 217 -16.62 17.01 -14.94
CA THR A 217 -15.64 17.17 -13.89
C THR A 217 -14.37 16.39 -14.24
N LYS A 218 -13.21 17.05 -14.18
CA LYS A 218 -11.91 16.44 -14.43
C LYS A 218 -11.11 16.37 -13.14
N VAL A 219 -10.67 15.16 -12.80
CA VAL A 219 -9.82 14.89 -11.64
C VAL A 219 -8.51 14.31 -12.14
N THR A 220 -7.38 14.83 -11.66
CA THR A 220 -6.05 14.31 -11.98
C THR A 220 -5.33 13.96 -10.69
N PHE A 221 -4.87 12.73 -10.61
CA PHE A 221 -3.92 12.27 -9.60
C PHE A 221 -2.52 12.41 -10.21
N GLU A 222 -1.81 13.45 -9.77
CA GLU A 222 -0.48 13.73 -10.28
C GLU A 222 0.54 12.67 -9.85
N ARG A 223 1.62 12.54 -10.62
CA ARG A 223 2.69 11.60 -10.32
C ARG A 223 3.47 12.07 -9.10
N ALA A 224 3.55 11.23 -8.08
CA ALA A 224 4.27 11.51 -6.82
C ALA A 224 5.69 10.92 -6.80
N ALA A 225 6.06 10.10 -7.79
CA ALA A 225 7.38 9.49 -7.90
C ALA A 225 7.81 9.37 -9.36
N GLN A 226 9.09 9.64 -9.64
CA GLN A 226 9.70 9.45 -10.97
C GLN A 226 10.35 8.05 -11.10
N GLU A 227 10.43 7.31 -10.02
CA GLU A 227 11.02 5.99 -9.96
C GLU A 227 9.95 4.93 -10.16
N MET A 228 10.21 4.00 -11.07
CA MET A 228 9.34 2.85 -11.26
C MET A 228 9.65 1.76 -10.23
N PRO A 229 8.64 1.00 -9.80
CA PRO A 229 8.88 -0.16 -8.97
C PRO A 229 9.71 -1.21 -9.74
N PRO A 230 10.46 -2.09 -9.03
CA PRO A 230 11.23 -3.13 -9.66
C PRO A 230 10.32 -4.05 -10.50
N LEU A 231 10.73 -4.34 -11.73
CA LEU A 231 10.00 -5.27 -12.58
C LEU A 231 10.09 -6.69 -12.04
N ALA A 232 8.93 -7.36 -11.93
CA ALA A 232 8.87 -8.76 -11.56
C ALA A 232 9.56 -9.63 -12.62
N GLN A 233 10.56 -10.41 -12.22
CA GLN A 233 11.28 -11.32 -13.12
C GLN A 233 10.52 -12.64 -13.27
N GLU A 234 10.51 -13.20 -14.47
CA GLU A 234 9.92 -14.50 -14.67
C GLU A 234 10.77 -15.57 -14.00
N THR A 235 10.16 -16.39 -13.16
CA THR A 235 10.82 -17.50 -12.47
C THR A 235 10.27 -18.85 -12.94
N LYS A 236 11.07 -19.90 -12.77
CA LYS A 236 10.65 -21.26 -13.08
C LYS A 236 9.63 -21.75 -12.05
N PRO A 237 8.70 -22.66 -12.43
CA PRO A 237 7.80 -23.27 -11.49
C PRO A 237 8.54 -23.92 -10.31
N HIS A 238 8.03 -23.77 -9.10
CA HIS A 238 8.56 -24.45 -7.93
C HIS A 238 7.78 -25.75 -7.70
N PRO A 239 8.46 -26.89 -7.42
CA PRO A 239 7.79 -28.17 -7.23
C PRO A 239 6.63 -28.19 -6.25
N TYR A 240 6.73 -27.46 -5.13
CA TYR A 240 5.65 -27.39 -4.12
C TYR A 240 4.35 -26.76 -4.62
N GLY A 241 4.40 -26.03 -5.75
CA GLY A 241 3.22 -25.43 -6.37
C GLY A 241 2.65 -26.23 -7.53
N LEU A 242 3.29 -27.33 -7.91
CA LEU A 242 2.85 -28.14 -9.04
C LEU A 242 1.79 -29.15 -8.63
N GLU A 243 0.77 -29.28 -9.46
CA GLU A 243 -0.19 -30.37 -9.46
C GLU A 243 0.22 -31.45 -10.47
N LEU A 244 -0.36 -32.65 -10.35
CA LEU A 244 0.00 -33.80 -11.22
C LEU A 244 -0.21 -33.49 -12.72
N GLY A 245 -1.29 -32.81 -13.06
CA GLY A 245 -1.59 -32.42 -14.45
C GLY A 245 -0.57 -31.40 -15.00
N GLU A 246 -0.17 -30.43 -14.20
CA GLU A 246 0.84 -29.43 -14.56
C GLU A 246 2.23 -30.06 -14.73
N LEU A 247 2.63 -30.94 -13.80
CA LEU A 247 3.86 -31.70 -13.92
C LEU A 247 3.87 -32.55 -15.20
N GLY A 248 2.77 -33.26 -15.47
CA GLY A 248 2.61 -34.07 -16.69
C GLY A 248 2.73 -33.23 -17.96
N TYR A 249 2.14 -32.03 -17.98
CA TYR A 249 2.29 -31.09 -19.08
C TYR A 249 3.75 -30.63 -19.26
N LEU A 250 4.41 -30.20 -18.19
CA LEU A 250 5.81 -29.75 -18.21
C LEU A 250 6.74 -30.86 -18.68
N LEU A 251 6.57 -32.09 -18.19
CA LEU A 251 7.35 -33.25 -18.62
C LEU A 251 7.20 -33.55 -20.12
N LYS A 252 5.99 -33.46 -20.68
CA LYS A 252 5.71 -33.66 -22.11
C LYS A 252 6.25 -32.51 -22.96
N ALA A 253 6.18 -31.27 -22.47
CA ALA A 253 6.66 -30.10 -23.19
C ALA A 253 8.19 -29.94 -23.12
N SER A 254 8.85 -30.61 -22.17
CA SER A 254 10.28 -30.48 -21.96
C SER A 254 11.07 -31.11 -23.12
N ARG A 255 12.08 -30.38 -23.58
CA ARG A 255 13.06 -30.83 -24.59
C ARG A 255 14.36 -31.32 -23.97
N ARG A 256 14.40 -31.50 -22.64
CA ARG A 256 15.61 -31.94 -21.93
C ARG A 256 15.89 -33.43 -22.26
N PRO A 257 17.16 -33.78 -22.39
CA PRO A 257 17.54 -35.16 -22.71
C PRO A 257 17.30 -36.11 -21.53
N SER A 258 17.27 -35.59 -20.31
CA SER A 258 17.15 -36.40 -19.09
C SER A 258 16.27 -35.74 -18.03
N LEU A 259 15.70 -36.58 -17.16
CA LEU A 259 14.91 -36.14 -16.02
C LEU A 259 15.77 -35.34 -15.01
N GLY A 260 17.06 -35.69 -14.88
CA GLY A 260 17.99 -34.91 -14.03
C GLY A 260 18.18 -33.47 -14.53
N GLU A 261 18.29 -33.26 -15.85
CA GLU A 261 18.34 -31.91 -16.41
C GLU A 261 17.01 -31.18 -16.30
N PHE A 262 15.90 -31.87 -16.48
CA PHE A 262 14.56 -31.29 -16.30
C PHE A 262 14.41 -30.74 -14.86
N LEU A 263 14.69 -31.57 -13.84
CA LEU A 263 14.55 -31.13 -12.45
C LEU A 263 15.43 -29.92 -12.12
N SER A 264 16.69 -29.91 -12.59
CA SER A 264 17.63 -28.84 -12.24
C SER A 264 17.50 -27.57 -13.10
N LYS A 265 17.02 -27.69 -14.36
CA LYS A 265 17.00 -26.58 -15.32
C LYS A 265 15.61 -26.02 -15.59
N ASP A 266 14.55 -26.82 -15.47
CA ASP A 266 13.17 -26.41 -15.78
C ASP A 266 12.33 -26.12 -14.52
N LEU A 267 12.78 -26.61 -13.34
CA LEU A 267 12.18 -26.29 -12.04
C LEU A 267 13.07 -25.36 -11.23
N SER A 268 12.47 -24.58 -10.34
CA SER A 268 13.19 -23.76 -9.35
C SER A 268 13.36 -24.52 -8.03
N GLY A 269 14.35 -24.14 -7.24
CA GLY A 269 14.59 -24.71 -5.91
C GLY A 269 15.21 -26.13 -5.88
N VAL A 270 15.38 -26.79 -7.02
CA VAL A 270 15.92 -28.15 -7.11
C VAL A 270 17.42 -28.12 -7.39
N GLY A 271 18.22 -28.06 -6.33
CA GLY A 271 19.68 -28.18 -6.41
C GLY A 271 20.14 -29.63 -6.57
N PRO A 272 21.46 -29.88 -6.82
CA PRO A 272 22.00 -31.23 -7.02
C PRO A 272 21.68 -32.21 -5.90
N ARG A 273 21.73 -31.75 -4.64
CA ARG A 273 21.43 -32.56 -3.45
C ARG A 273 19.94 -32.92 -3.40
N GLY A 274 19.06 -31.93 -3.63
CA GLY A 274 17.61 -32.17 -3.66
C GLY A 274 17.20 -33.09 -4.80
N ALA A 275 17.77 -32.92 -6.00
CA ALA A 275 17.53 -33.81 -7.13
C ALA A 275 17.90 -35.27 -6.82
N LYS A 276 19.06 -35.48 -6.18
CA LYS A 276 19.52 -36.82 -5.76
C LYS A 276 18.51 -37.47 -4.81
N GLU A 277 18.07 -36.73 -3.79
CA GLU A 277 17.10 -37.23 -2.80
C GLU A 277 15.72 -37.50 -3.44
N VAL A 278 15.27 -36.66 -4.39
CA VAL A 278 14.05 -36.89 -5.17
C VAL A 278 14.14 -38.22 -5.97
N PHE A 279 15.28 -38.52 -6.61
CA PHE A 279 15.46 -39.77 -7.34
C PHE A 279 15.52 -40.99 -6.41
N GLU A 280 16.15 -40.86 -5.24
CA GLU A 280 16.19 -41.93 -4.24
C GLU A 280 14.77 -42.27 -3.72
N ARG A 281 13.93 -41.25 -3.48
CA ARG A 281 12.57 -41.45 -2.97
C ARG A 281 11.60 -41.90 -4.04
N SER A 282 11.71 -41.37 -5.27
CA SER A 282 10.81 -41.73 -6.38
C SER A 282 11.17 -43.07 -7.02
N GLY A 283 12.38 -43.59 -6.82
CA GLY A 283 12.88 -44.79 -7.49
C GLY A 283 13.19 -44.61 -8.99
N LEU A 284 13.09 -43.38 -9.49
CA LEU A 284 13.30 -43.09 -10.92
C LEU A 284 14.78 -42.87 -11.24
N ARG A 285 15.17 -43.25 -12.48
CA ARG A 285 16.54 -43.02 -12.95
C ARG A 285 16.70 -41.61 -13.52
N PRO A 286 17.76 -40.87 -13.13
CA PRO A 286 18.03 -39.52 -13.64
C PRO A 286 18.17 -39.43 -15.14
N SER A 287 18.60 -40.51 -15.81
CA SER A 287 18.80 -40.58 -17.27
C SER A 287 17.51 -40.80 -18.08
N ARG A 288 16.36 -41.07 -17.44
CA ARG A 288 15.09 -41.24 -18.17
C ARG A 288 14.70 -39.93 -18.87
N THR A 289 14.09 -40.07 -20.06
CA THR A 289 13.55 -38.93 -20.78
C THR A 289 12.27 -38.43 -20.11
N PRO A 290 12.09 -37.12 -19.88
CA PRO A 290 10.92 -36.59 -19.17
C PRO A 290 9.58 -37.02 -19.75
N GLY A 291 9.40 -36.93 -21.05
CA GLY A 291 8.14 -37.33 -21.74
C GLY A 291 7.84 -38.83 -21.76
N SER A 292 8.75 -39.68 -21.25
CA SER A 292 8.55 -41.15 -21.24
C SER A 292 7.95 -41.67 -19.92
N LEU A 293 7.63 -40.79 -18.96
CA LEU A 293 7.09 -41.19 -17.66
C LEU A 293 5.62 -41.59 -17.76
N SER A 294 5.31 -42.77 -17.19
CA SER A 294 3.92 -43.22 -17.01
C SER A 294 3.18 -42.36 -15.96
N GLY A 295 1.87 -42.49 -15.85
CA GLY A 295 1.10 -41.79 -14.79
C GLY A 295 1.60 -42.14 -13.38
N GLU A 296 1.89 -43.41 -13.10
CA GLU A 296 2.41 -43.85 -11.80
C GLU A 296 3.81 -43.28 -11.53
N ASP A 297 4.69 -43.18 -12.56
CA ASP A 297 5.99 -42.53 -12.40
C ASP A 297 5.84 -41.03 -12.08
N GLN A 298 4.88 -40.34 -12.70
CA GLN A 298 4.61 -38.92 -12.47
C GLN A 298 4.08 -38.68 -11.05
N GLU A 299 3.20 -39.54 -10.54
CA GLU A 299 2.69 -39.48 -9.16
C GLU A 299 3.84 -39.71 -8.16
N SER A 300 4.68 -40.72 -8.39
CA SER A 300 5.84 -41.02 -7.54
C SER A 300 6.84 -39.86 -7.55
N LEU A 301 7.09 -39.26 -8.70
CA LEU A 301 7.96 -38.09 -8.84
C LEU A 301 7.40 -36.89 -8.08
N LEU A 302 6.11 -36.56 -8.25
CA LEU A 302 5.45 -35.44 -7.60
C LEU A 302 5.48 -35.58 -6.08
N LYS A 303 5.16 -36.79 -5.58
CA LYS A 303 5.23 -37.10 -4.16
C LYS A 303 6.62 -36.89 -3.60
N ALA A 304 7.66 -37.39 -4.27
CA ALA A 304 9.04 -37.20 -3.86
C ALA A 304 9.44 -35.71 -3.86
N LEU A 305 9.02 -34.94 -4.87
CA LEU A 305 9.25 -33.50 -4.97
C LEU A 305 8.60 -32.72 -3.81
N HIS A 306 7.43 -33.13 -3.33
CA HIS A 306 6.75 -32.50 -2.21
C HIS A 306 7.33 -32.89 -0.84
N GLU A 307 7.92 -34.07 -0.72
CA GLU A 307 8.48 -34.58 0.55
C GLU A 307 9.94 -34.16 0.80
N VAL A 308 10.69 -33.86 -0.26
CA VAL A 308 12.09 -33.46 -0.14
C VAL A 308 12.20 -31.98 0.21
N PRO A 309 13.01 -31.60 1.23
CA PRO A 309 13.23 -30.20 1.56
C PRO A 309 14.00 -29.50 0.43
N LEU A 310 13.30 -28.71 -0.36
CA LEU A 310 13.85 -27.91 -1.45
C LEU A 310 14.16 -26.48 -1.01
N VAL A 311 15.03 -25.81 -1.77
CA VAL A 311 15.31 -24.38 -1.56
C VAL A 311 14.06 -23.58 -1.89
N ALA A 312 13.69 -22.63 -1.04
CA ALA A 312 12.52 -21.79 -1.25
C ALA A 312 12.59 -21.06 -2.63
N PRO A 313 11.44 -20.83 -3.29
CA PRO A 313 11.40 -20.08 -4.55
C PRO A 313 11.93 -18.66 -4.37
N SER A 314 12.57 -18.09 -5.42
CA SER A 314 13.03 -16.71 -5.40
C SER A 314 11.86 -15.75 -5.29
N ALA A 315 12.06 -14.64 -4.58
CA ALA A 315 11.13 -13.52 -4.52
C ALA A 315 11.29 -12.51 -5.67
N ASP A 316 12.25 -12.70 -6.57
CA ASP A 316 12.50 -11.80 -7.72
C ASP A 316 11.30 -11.73 -8.68
N CYS A 317 10.39 -12.71 -8.60
CA CYS A 317 9.12 -12.70 -9.32
C CYS A 317 8.07 -11.77 -8.72
N LEU A 318 8.34 -11.13 -7.58
CA LEU A 318 7.48 -10.13 -6.96
C LEU A 318 7.95 -8.72 -7.31
N SER A 319 7.00 -7.80 -7.35
CA SER A 319 7.21 -6.37 -7.55
C SER A 319 6.50 -5.63 -6.42
N PRO A 320 7.12 -5.54 -5.22
CA PRO A 320 6.57 -4.80 -4.10
C PRO A 320 6.50 -3.31 -4.44
N ILE A 321 5.60 -2.59 -3.74
CA ILE A 321 5.52 -1.13 -3.85
C ILE A 321 6.74 -0.50 -3.16
N GLY A 322 7.08 -1.00 -1.98
CA GLY A 322 8.14 -0.47 -1.14
C GLY A 322 7.66 0.66 -0.21
N SER A 323 8.32 0.79 0.94
CA SER A 323 7.91 1.71 2.00
C SER A 323 7.89 3.19 1.55
N VAL A 324 8.87 3.62 0.76
CA VAL A 324 8.96 4.99 0.25
C VAL A 324 7.79 5.32 -0.66
N LEU A 325 7.49 4.44 -1.62
CA LEU A 325 6.40 4.69 -2.59
C LEU A 325 5.02 4.59 -1.93
N ILE A 326 4.82 3.71 -0.93
CA ILE A 326 3.58 3.66 -0.14
C ILE A 326 3.37 4.99 0.59
N LYS A 327 4.39 5.53 1.26
CA LYS A 327 4.29 6.81 1.97
C LYS A 327 3.96 7.95 0.99
N ARG A 328 4.65 8.03 -0.16
CA ARG A 328 4.39 9.04 -1.20
C ARG A 328 2.97 8.93 -1.77
N GLY A 329 2.52 7.72 -2.10
CA GLY A 329 1.17 7.49 -2.62
C GLY A 329 0.06 7.86 -1.64
N LEU A 330 0.22 7.52 -0.36
CA LEU A 330 -0.71 7.91 0.69
C LEU A 330 -0.75 9.43 0.89
N ARG A 331 0.40 10.10 0.92
CA ARG A 331 0.49 11.57 1.03
C ARG A 331 -0.15 12.25 -0.17
N ASN A 332 0.14 11.81 -1.39
CA ASN A 332 -0.39 12.40 -2.62
C ASN A 332 -1.92 12.35 -2.69
N VAL A 333 -2.52 11.23 -2.29
CA VAL A 333 -3.96 11.02 -2.45
C VAL A 333 -4.77 11.38 -1.21
N LEU A 334 -4.20 11.23 -0.02
CA LEU A 334 -4.87 11.53 1.25
C LEU A 334 -4.43 12.87 1.87
N GLY A 335 -3.49 13.58 1.25
CA GLY A 335 -2.97 14.86 1.76
C GLY A 335 -4.03 15.94 1.96
N GLU A 336 -5.08 15.98 1.12
CA GLU A 336 -6.21 16.89 1.28
C GLU A 336 -6.96 16.72 2.63
N LEU A 337 -6.89 15.52 3.23
CA LEU A 337 -7.48 15.23 4.54
C LEU A 337 -6.56 15.65 5.71
N ARG A 338 -5.37 16.19 5.40
CA ARG A 338 -4.36 16.67 6.37
C ARG A 338 -4.18 15.70 7.55
N PRO A 339 -3.81 14.44 7.32
CA PRO A 339 -3.58 13.51 8.41
C PRO A 339 -2.48 14.01 9.35
N GLU A 340 -2.67 13.82 10.64
CA GLU A 340 -1.69 14.20 11.67
C GLU A 340 -0.49 13.25 11.72
N PHE A 341 -0.69 12.00 11.29
CA PHE A 341 0.35 10.98 11.40
C PHE A 341 0.32 9.99 10.24
N TYR A 342 1.49 9.76 9.66
CA TYR A 342 1.77 8.70 8.70
C TYR A 342 2.73 7.70 9.37
N ALA A 343 2.22 6.53 9.75
CA ALA A 343 3.08 5.49 10.32
C ALA A 343 4.14 5.05 9.28
N PRO A 344 5.37 4.74 9.70
CA PRO A 344 6.36 4.13 8.82
C PRO A 344 5.74 2.90 8.13
N PRO A 345 5.70 2.86 6.78
CA PRO A 345 5.13 1.72 6.08
C PRO A 345 5.92 0.44 6.37
N VAL A 346 5.21 -0.66 6.47
CA VAL A 346 5.75 -1.97 6.83
C VAL A 346 5.78 -2.86 5.60
N SER A 347 6.95 -3.34 5.20
CA SER A 347 7.11 -4.39 4.20
C SER A 347 7.66 -5.64 4.88
N ARG A 348 6.88 -6.74 4.86
CA ARG A 348 7.29 -8.00 5.47
C ARG A 348 8.24 -8.75 4.55
N PRO A 349 9.22 -9.51 5.07
CA PRO A 349 10.03 -10.39 4.25
C PRO A 349 9.14 -11.37 3.46
N PRO A 350 9.51 -11.74 2.22
CA PRO A 350 8.77 -12.69 1.43
C PRO A 350 8.57 -14.03 2.16
N LYS A 351 7.39 -14.62 2.00
CA LYS A 351 7.01 -15.95 2.47
C LYS A 351 6.59 -16.81 1.29
N VAL A 352 6.47 -18.09 1.51
CA VAL A 352 6.07 -19.07 0.49
C VAL A 352 4.79 -19.74 0.94
N ARG A 353 3.81 -19.76 0.06
CA ARG A 353 2.53 -20.44 0.23
C ARG A 353 2.34 -21.42 -0.93
N SER A 354 2.22 -22.70 -0.63
CA SER A 354 2.04 -23.75 -1.66
C SER A 354 3.00 -23.59 -2.86
N GLY A 355 4.29 -23.30 -2.59
CA GLY A 355 5.30 -23.11 -3.62
C GLY A 355 5.32 -21.74 -4.33
N PHE A 356 4.38 -20.84 -4.01
CA PHE A 356 4.32 -19.50 -4.56
C PHE A 356 4.80 -18.47 -3.54
N PRO A 357 5.78 -17.62 -3.88
CA PRO A 357 6.18 -16.55 -2.98
C PRO A 357 5.08 -15.48 -2.89
N PHE A 358 4.95 -14.91 -1.70
CA PHE A 358 4.09 -13.76 -1.47
C PHE A 358 4.73 -12.80 -0.47
N MET A 359 4.26 -11.57 -0.48
CA MET A 359 4.73 -10.50 0.38
C MET A 359 3.56 -9.62 0.82
N VAL A 360 3.63 -9.11 2.04
CA VAL A 360 2.61 -8.22 2.60
C VAL A 360 3.24 -6.87 2.93
N GLU A 361 2.59 -5.80 2.48
CA GLU A 361 2.96 -4.42 2.75
C GLU A 361 1.78 -3.67 3.37
N VAL A 362 2.06 -2.82 4.36
CA VAL A 362 1.04 -2.07 5.11
C VAL A 362 1.43 -0.61 5.22
N GLY A 363 0.47 0.27 4.96
CA GLY A 363 0.52 1.68 5.29
C GLY A 363 -0.57 2.03 6.29
N LEU A 364 -0.32 2.99 7.19
CA LEU A 364 -1.31 3.44 8.15
C LEU A 364 -1.24 4.96 8.29
N VAL A 365 -2.41 5.60 8.26
CA VAL A 365 -2.56 7.06 8.37
C VAL A 365 -3.59 7.34 9.46
N TYR A 366 -3.37 8.40 10.26
CA TYR A 366 -4.23 8.73 11.40
C TYR A 366 -4.44 10.23 11.57
N GLY A 367 -5.63 10.62 12.04
CA GLY A 367 -5.95 11.99 12.46
C GLY A 367 -6.37 12.93 11.33
N GLY A 368 -6.26 14.23 11.58
CA GLY A 368 -6.65 15.28 10.65
C GLY A 368 -8.17 15.31 10.38
N ALA A 369 -8.57 15.50 9.13
CA ALA A 369 -9.97 15.52 8.71
C ALA A 369 -10.58 14.12 8.49
N LEU A 370 -9.90 13.04 8.88
CA LEU A 370 -10.47 11.71 8.83
C LEU A 370 -11.62 11.55 9.84
N PRO A 371 -12.73 10.86 9.48
CA PRO A 371 -13.87 10.68 10.37
C PRO A 371 -13.50 9.91 11.65
N ALA A 372 -13.73 10.50 12.82
CA ALA A 372 -13.39 9.88 14.10
C ALA A 372 -14.48 8.96 14.66
N ASP A 373 -15.72 9.14 14.22
CA ASP A 373 -16.92 8.44 14.70
C ASP A 373 -17.37 7.28 13.81
N GLN A 374 -16.58 6.99 12.77
CA GLN A 374 -16.86 5.93 11.81
C GLN A 374 -15.84 4.78 11.91
N PRO A 375 -16.18 3.58 11.40
CA PRO A 375 -15.21 2.53 11.23
C PRO A 375 -14.04 2.99 10.36
N ILE A 376 -12.82 2.59 10.72
CA ILE A 376 -11.61 2.92 9.95
C ILE A 376 -11.77 2.50 8.49
N GLN A 377 -11.15 3.25 7.59
CA GLN A 377 -11.13 2.88 6.18
C GLN A 377 -10.04 1.82 5.93
N ILE A 378 -10.42 0.70 5.33
CA ILE A 378 -9.49 -0.36 4.93
C ILE A 378 -9.34 -0.32 3.41
N LEU A 379 -8.14 0.02 2.94
CA LEU A 379 -7.74 0.00 1.54
C LEU A 379 -7.03 -1.32 1.27
N ARG A 380 -7.65 -2.18 0.46
CA ARG A 380 -7.17 -3.53 0.17
C ARG A 380 -6.66 -3.61 -1.25
N PHE A 381 -5.47 -4.18 -1.42
CA PHE A 381 -4.82 -4.32 -2.72
C PHE A 381 -4.23 -5.71 -2.90
N ALA A 382 -4.30 -6.22 -4.11
CA ALA A 382 -3.67 -7.46 -4.53
C ALA A 382 -2.93 -7.22 -5.85
N ASN A 383 -1.62 -7.44 -5.90
CA ASN A 383 -0.78 -7.13 -7.06
C ASN A 383 -0.99 -5.70 -7.59
N ARG A 384 -1.08 -4.71 -6.67
CA ARG A 384 -1.37 -3.28 -6.93
C ARG A 384 -2.73 -3.00 -7.58
N VAL A 385 -3.68 -3.94 -7.47
CA VAL A 385 -5.06 -3.78 -7.93
C VAL A 385 -5.95 -3.50 -6.72
N PRO A 386 -6.76 -2.41 -6.72
CA PRO A 386 -7.72 -2.13 -5.65
C PRO A 386 -8.83 -3.18 -5.59
N LEU A 387 -9.15 -3.65 -4.38
CA LEU A 387 -10.24 -4.60 -4.11
C LEU A 387 -11.44 -3.86 -3.53
N LEU A 388 -12.42 -3.48 -4.37
CA LEU A 388 -13.55 -2.64 -3.96
C LEU A 388 -14.79 -3.43 -3.51
N PHE A 389 -14.87 -4.72 -3.81
CA PHE A 389 -16.04 -5.57 -3.51
C PHE A 389 -15.75 -6.58 -2.41
N GLN A 390 -16.78 -7.26 -1.92
CA GLN A 390 -16.71 -8.38 -0.99
C GLN A 390 -15.81 -8.13 0.23
N GLN A 391 -15.89 -6.93 0.83
CA GLN A 391 -15.02 -6.56 1.96
C GLN A 391 -15.14 -7.55 3.13
N GLY A 392 -16.36 -8.02 3.46
CA GLY A 392 -16.60 -8.94 4.58
C GLY A 392 -16.13 -10.38 4.33
N ALA A 393 -15.87 -10.77 3.08
CA ALA A 393 -15.37 -12.09 2.71
C ALA A 393 -13.86 -12.09 2.39
N CYS A 394 -13.16 -10.99 2.67
CA CYS A 394 -11.76 -10.84 2.34
C CYS A 394 -10.87 -11.17 3.54
N ALA A 395 -9.92 -12.08 3.35
CA ALA A 395 -8.90 -12.46 4.33
C ALA A 395 -8.22 -11.24 4.98
N VAL A 396 -7.86 -10.23 4.18
CA VAL A 396 -7.26 -8.99 4.69
C VAL A 396 -8.17 -8.28 5.69
N THR A 397 -9.47 -8.17 5.41
CA THR A 397 -10.42 -7.54 6.33
C THR A 397 -10.61 -8.37 7.59
N ASN A 398 -10.69 -9.69 7.45
CA ASN A 398 -10.83 -10.61 8.57
C ASN A 398 -9.62 -10.55 9.50
N ALA A 399 -8.40 -10.56 8.94
CA ALA A 399 -7.17 -10.41 9.70
C ALA A 399 -7.15 -9.09 10.51
N ILE A 400 -7.53 -7.95 9.90
CA ILE A 400 -7.63 -6.65 10.57
C ILE A 400 -8.70 -6.66 11.67
N SER A 401 -9.86 -7.27 11.41
CA SER A 401 -10.98 -7.34 12.34
C SER A 401 -10.71 -8.20 13.58
N ASN A 402 -9.82 -9.17 13.46
CA ASN A 402 -9.43 -10.07 14.55
C ASN A 402 -8.34 -9.49 15.47
N ILE A 403 -7.74 -8.34 15.11
CA ILE A 403 -6.78 -7.64 15.98
C ILE A 403 -7.55 -6.89 17.08
N ASP A 404 -7.08 -6.99 18.34
CA ASP A 404 -7.58 -6.16 19.45
C ASP A 404 -7.00 -4.74 19.36
N TRP A 405 -7.69 -3.86 18.64
CA TRP A 405 -7.27 -2.48 18.37
C TRP A 405 -7.30 -1.57 19.58
N ARG A 406 -8.01 -1.94 20.66
CA ARG A 406 -8.01 -1.19 21.92
C ARG A 406 -6.62 -1.09 22.50
N ARG A 407 -5.79 -2.11 22.29
CA ARG A 407 -4.37 -2.11 22.67
C ARG A 407 -3.54 -1.05 21.94
N TYR A 408 -4.04 -0.58 20.80
CA TYR A 408 -3.37 0.41 19.95
C TYR A 408 -4.03 1.79 19.97
N GLY A 409 -5.03 1.98 20.84
CA GLY A 409 -5.67 3.29 21.10
C GLY A 409 -6.86 3.61 20.18
N LEU A 410 -7.40 2.63 19.45
CA LEU A 410 -8.65 2.78 18.69
C LEU A 410 -9.82 2.12 19.42
N GLU A 411 -11.02 2.68 19.27
CA GLU A 411 -12.23 2.11 19.83
C GLU A 411 -12.67 0.85 19.08
N GLN A 412 -13.00 -0.21 19.81
CA GLN A 412 -13.48 -1.45 19.21
C GLN A 412 -14.48 -2.12 20.15
N LYS A 413 -15.74 -2.20 19.74
CA LYS A 413 -16.81 -2.83 20.54
C LYS A 413 -16.56 -4.33 20.65
N GLY A 414 -16.54 -4.86 21.88
CA GLY A 414 -16.35 -6.30 22.12
C GLY A 414 -14.93 -6.83 21.82
N GLY A 415 -13.98 -6.00 21.42
CA GLY A 415 -12.58 -6.41 21.15
C GLY A 415 -12.36 -7.12 19.82
N SER A 416 -13.35 -7.15 18.94
CA SER A 416 -13.27 -7.72 17.58
C SER A 416 -14.11 -6.89 16.62
N GLY A 417 -13.93 -7.12 15.31
CA GLY A 417 -14.56 -6.32 14.26
C GLY A 417 -13.71 -5.12 13.84
N ILE A 418 -14.19 -4.37 12.88
CA ILE A 418 -13.48 -3.19 12.37
C ILE A 418 -13.52 -2.09 13.45
N PRO A 419 -12.39 -1.55 13.92
CA PRO A 419 -12.36 -0.51 14.94
C PRO A 419 -12.92 0.82 14.40
N THR A 420 -13.35 1.69 15.32
CA THR A 420 -13.80 3.04 15.04
C THR A 420 -12.67 4.03 15.35
N GLY A 421 -12.49 5.03 14.49
CA GLY A 421 -11.50 6.08 14.68
C GLY A 421 -11.03 6.71 13.36
N PRO A 422 -10.31 7.83 13.44
CA PRO A 422 -9.84 8.59 12.29
C PRO A 422 -8.59 7.94 11.68
N ALA A 423 -8.73 6.74 11.11
CA ALA A 423 -7.59 6.01 10.54
C ALA A 423 -7.90 5.40 9.18
N VAL A 424 -6.86 5.30 8.36
CA VAL A 424 -6.85 4.56 7.10
C VAL A 424 -5.75 3.51 7.18
N VAL A 425 -6.11 2.25 6.94
CA VAL A 425 -5.15 1.14 6.86
C VAL A 425 -5.10 0.63 5.43
N LEU A 426 -3.94 0.71 4.80
CA LEU A 426 -3.64 0.13 3.50
C LEU A 426 -2.98 -1.21 3.70
N VAL A 427 -3.48 -2.25 3.02
CA VAL A 427 -2.81 -3.55 2.95
C VAL A 427 -2.68 -3.97 1.50
N HIS A 428 -1.46 -4.28 1.10
CA HIS A 428 -1.11 -4.81 -0.21
C HIS A 428 -0.53 -6.22 -0.07
N VAL A 429 -1.10 -7.16 -0.83
CA VAL A 429 -0.59 -8.52 -0.96
C VAL A 429 -0.04 -8.70 -2.36
N ALA A 430 1.25 -8.99 -2.47
CA ALA A 430 1.95 -9.28 -3.72
C ALA A 430 2.21 -10.80 -3.82
N SER A 431 1.84 -11.44 -4.92
CA SER A 431 2.13 -12.86 -5.19
C SER A 431 2.03 -13.17 -6.67
N THR A 432 2.71 -14.20 -7.12
CA THR A 432 2.53 -14.76 -8.46
C THR A 432 1.18 -15.47 -8.60
N LYS A 433 0.61 -16.00 -7.50
CA LYS A 433 -0.70 -16.68 -7.48
C LYS A 433 -1.47 -16.28 -6.22
N ILE A 434 -2.24 -15.19 -6.31
CA ILE A 434 -3.10 -14.76 -5.21
C ILE A 434 -4.35 -15.66 -5.14
N PRO A 435 -4.72 -16.17 -3.96
CA PRO A 435 -5.97 -16.90 -3.79
C PRO A 435 -7.15 -15.91 -3.79
N PHE A 436 -7.80 -15.70 -4.93
CA PHE A 436 -9.00 -14.88 -5.01
C PHE A 436 -10.26 -15.70 -4.73
N THR A 437 -11.30 -15.07 -4.20
CA THR A 437 -12.62 -15.68 -3.99
C THR A 437 -13.39 -15.90 -5.29
N SER A 438 -13.07 -15.14 -6.34
CA SER A 438 -13.72 -15.19 -7.65
C SER A 438 -12.79 -14.71 -8.77
N GLU A 439 -13.11 -15.06 -10.02
CA GLU A 439 -12.39 -14.63 -11.22
C GLU A 439 -12.37 -13.10 -11.40
N ALA A 440 -13.36 -12.39 -10.87
CA ALA A 440 -13.41 -10.93 -10.90
C ALA A 440 -12.38 -10.26 -9.94
N LYS A 441 -11.58 -11.04 -9.19
CA LYS A 441 -10.52 -10.59 -8.27
C LYS A 441 -11.03 -9.58 -7.24
N GLU A 442 -12.13 -9.91 -6.55
CA GLU A 442 -12.82 -8.97 -5.66
C GLU A 442 -12.33 -9.01 -4.22
N ALA A 443 -11.87 -10.18 -3.77
CA ALA A 443 -11.38 -10.40 -2.42
C ALA A 443 -10.31 -11.50 -2.42
N VAL A 444 -9.38 -11.42 -1.47
CA VAL A 444 -8.43 -12.50 -1.17
C VAL A 444 -9.15 -13.55 -0.35
N ALA A 445 -9.10 -14.82 -0.76
CA ALA A 445 -9.68 -15.93 -0.03
C ALA A 445 -8.91 -16.18 1.28
N GLU A 446 -9.59 -16.76 2.26
CA GLU A 446 -8.98 -17.14 3.53
C GLU A 446 -7.83 -18.12 3.34
N ASP A 447 -6.70 -17.78 3.93
CA ASP A 447 -5.49 -18.59 3.91
C ASP A 447 -4.67 -18.31 5.16
N PRO A 448 -4.37 -19.33 5.99
CA PRO A 448 -3.72 -19.15 7.28
C PRO A 448 -2.33 -18.47 7.21
N GLU A 449 -1.58 -18.68 6.12
CA GLU A 449 -0.25 -18.08 5.95
C GLU A 449 -0.37 -16.59 5.60
N VAL A 450 -1.29 -16.25 4.70
CA VAL A 450 -1.58 -14.85 4.33
C VAL A 450 -2.16 -14.11 5.52
N ASP A 451 -3.14 -14.67 6.24
CA ASP A 451 -3.79 -14.06 7.41
C ASP A 451 -2.78 -13.76 8.51
N LYS A 452 -1.85 -14.69 8.76
CA LYS A 452 -0.78 -14.51 9.73
C LYS A 452 0.15 -13.35 9.36
N GLU A 453 0.62 -13.30 8.11
CA GLU A 453 1.54 -12.24 7.68
C GLU A 453 0.85 -10.86 7.62
N VAL A 454 -0.42 -10.80 7.20
CA VAL A 454 -1.22 -9.57 7.26
C VAL A 454 -1.37 -9.09 8.71
N THR A 455 -1.75 -10.00 9.62
CA THR A 455 -1.90 -9.67 11.06
C THR A 455 -0.59 -9.12 11.63
N LEU A 456 0.54 -9.79 11.37
CA LEU A 456 1.85 -9.36 11.87
C LEU A 456 2.26 -7.99 11.30
N ALA A 457 2.04 -7.76 10.00
CA ALA A 457 2.36 -6.48 9.36
C ALA A 457 1.52 -5.32 9.94
N VAL A 458 0.20 -5.53 10.07
CA VAL A 458 -0.72 -4.54 10.63
C VAL A 458 -0.39 -4.24 12.10
N GLN A 459 -0.04 -5.25 12.89
CA GLN A 459 0.37 -5.05 14.29
C GLN A 459 1.66 -4.21 14.41
N VAL A 460 2.59 -4.31 13.47
CA VAL A 460 3.78 -3.44 13.45
C VAL A 460 3.35 -1.98 13.24
N ALA A 461 2.55 -1.70 12.20
CA ALA A 461 2.05 -0.36 11.93
C ALA A 461 1.21 0.19 13.10
N ALA A 462 0.37 -0.66 13.72
CA ALA A 462 -0.45 -0.29 14.86
C ALA A 462 0.38 0.03 16.13
N ARG A 463 1.56 -0.57 16.32
CA ARG A 463 2.49 -0.17 17.40
C ARG A 463 2.99 1.26 17.21
N HIS A 464 3.32 1.66 15.98
CA HIS A 464 3.69 3.06 15.68
C HIS A 464 2.52 4.01 15.95
N LEU A 465 1.29 3.63 15.58
CA LEU A 465 0.09 4.40 15.91
C LEU A 465 -0.07 4.58 17.43
N ARG A 466 0.04 3.49 18.20
CA ARG A 466 -0.04 3.55 19.67
C ARG A 466 0.99 4.51 20.26
N ALA A 467 2.23 4.44 19.80
CA ALA A 467 3.29 5.33 20.24
C ALA A 467 2.92 6.81 19.97
N HIS A 468 2.40 7.09 18.76
CA HIS A 468 1.93 8.43 18.40
C HIS A 468 0.76 8.90 19.29
N ILE A 469 -0.32 8.11 19.43
CA ILE A 469 -1.47 8.45 20.29
C ILE A 469 -1.04 8.68 21.75
N SER A 470 -0.16 7.82 22.26
CA SER A 470 0.36 7.97 23.63
C SER A 470 1.19 9.25 23.80
N ARG A 471 2.00 9.63 22.80
CA ARG A 471 2.72 10.90 22.77
C ARG A 471 1.76 12.09 22.77
N MET A 472 0.77 12.08 21.89
CA MET A 472 -0.23 13.14 21.80
C MET A 472 -1.01 13.31 23.12
N SER A 473 -1.42 12.20 23.75
CA SER A 473 -2.11 12.23 25.04
C SER A 473 -1.22 12.81 26.16
N ARG A 474 0.05 12.38 26.22
CA ARG A 474 1.02 12.94 27.19
C ARG A 474 1.27 14.43 26.98
N ARG A 475 1.44 14.86 25.71
CA ARG A 475 1.60 16.27 25.36
C ARG A 475 0.39 17.08 25.81
N ARG A 476 -0.83 16.63 25.48
CA ARG A 476 -2.06 17.32 25.88
C ARG A 476 -2.16 17.46 27.39
N PHE A 477 -1.93 16.36 28.13
CA PHE A 477 -1.95 16.40 29.60
C PHE A 477 -0.88 17.33 30.16
N ALA A 478 0.32 17.34 29.61
CA ALA A 478 1.39 18.22 30.06
C ALA A 478 1.09 19.70 29.72
N THR A 479 0.49 20.00 28.56
CA THR A 479 0.06 21.35 28.17
C THR A 479 -1.04 21.85 29.12
N ASP A 480 -2.09 21.04 29.36
CA ASP A 480 -3.18 21.38 30.30
C ASP A 480 -2.62 21.65 31.71
N LYS A 481 -1.69 20.81 32.18
CA LYS A 481 -1.00 21.00 33.47
C LYS A 481 -0.19 22.29 33.49
N PHE A 482 0.51 22.61 32.40
CA PHE A 482 1.31 23.81 32.26
C PHE A 482 0.46 25.08 32.34
N GLU A 483 -0.64 25.14 31.57
CA GLU A 483 -1.57 26.29 31.61
C GLU A 483 -2.14 26.52 33.00
N ILE A 484 -2.54 25.43 33.69
CA ILE A 484 -3.06 25.52 35.06
C ILE A 484 -2.00 26.08 36.01
N ILE A 485 -0.77 25.57 35.94
CA ILE A 485 0.33 25.99 36.82
C ILE A 485 0.73 27.45 36.57
N GLN A 486 0.92 27.83 35.31
CA GLN A 486 1.25 29.22 34.96
C GLN A 486 0.18 30.22 35.37
N ARG A 487 -1.10 29.84 35.34
CA ARG A 487 -2.22 30.73 35.67
C ARG A 487 -2.51 30.79 37.18
N ILE A 488 -2.42 29.64 37.86
CA ILE A 488 -2.89 29.54 39.27
C ILE A 488 -1.78 29.81 40.28
N LEU A 489 -0.58 29.27 40.04
CA LEU A 489 0.51 29.34 41.03
C LEU A 489 0.97 30.77 41.31
N PRO A 490 1.17 31.66 40.32
CA PRO A 490 1.50 33.08 40.59
C PRO A 490 0.40 33.79 41.37
N LYS A 491 -0.87 33.58 41.04
CA LYS A 491 -2.00 34.19 41.74
C LYS A 491 -2.14 33.74 43.18
N LEU A 492 -1.86 32.46 43.44
CA LEU A 492 -1.83 31.92 44.81
C LEU A 492 -0.69 32.53 45.60
N ALA A 493 0.50 32.60 45.03
CA ALA A 493 1.67 33.16 45.66
C ALA A 493 1.46 34.67 45.97
N GLU A 494 0.94 35.44 45.02
CA GLU A 494 0.62 36.86 45.19
C GLU A 494 -0.41 37.08 46.31
N LYS A 495 -1.54 36.35 46.29
CA LYS A 495 -2.57 36.46 47.34
C LYS A 495 -2.05 36.05 48.73
N THR A 496 -1.28 34.97 48.80
CA THR A 496 -0.72 34.50 50.07
C THR A 496 0.32 35.49 50.61
N SER A 497 1.19 36.00 49.75
CA SER A 497 2.20 37.00 50.09
C SER A 497 1.56 38.27 50.62
N HIS A 498 0.48 38.73 50.00
CA HIS A 498 -0.30 39.88 50.47
C HIS A 498 -0.94 39.63 51.85
N LEU A 499 -1.46 38.40 52.11
CA LEU A 499 -2.06 38.05 53.40
C LEU A 499 -1.05 37.99 54.56
N VAL A 500 0.19 37.56 54.24
CA VAL A 500 1.25 37.42 55.26
C VAL A 500 2.23 38.61 55.30
N ASP A 501 1.96 39.65 54.52
CA ASP A 501 2.78 40.84 54.35
C ASP A 501 4.27 40.52 54.03
N ARG A 502 4.47 39.65 53.07
CA ARG A 502 5.79 39.26 52.59
C ARG A 502 5.90 39.39 51.05
N PRO A 503 7.10 39.60 50.49
CA PRO A 503 7.30 39.64 49.05
C PRO A 503 6.91 38.29 48.41
N VAL A 504 6.45 38.33 47.18
CA VAL A 504 6.13 37.13 46.41
C VAL A 504 7.43 36.33 46.22
N PRO A 505 7.46 35.03 46.59
CA PRO A 505 8.65 34.19 46.44
C PRO A 505 8.95 33.92 44.98
N ASP A 506 10.22 33.64 44.65
CA ASP A 506 10.57 33.10 43.33
C ASP A 506 9.93 31.72 43.14
N LEU A 507 9.04 31.63 42.15
CA LEU A 507 8.30 30.41 41.84
C LEU A 507 9.05 29.49 40.85
N THR A 508 10.16 29.95 40.26
CA THR A 508 10.94 29.21 39.28
C THR A 508 11.32 27.81 39.75
N PRO A 509 11.86 27.60 40.96
CA PRO A 509 12.23 26.26 41.43
C PRO A 509 11.04 25.30 41.56
N VAL A 510 9.87 25.86 41.93
CA VAL A 510 8.64 25.08 42.11
C VAL A 510 8.07 24.72 40.73
N ILE A 511 7.97 25.69 39.83
CA ILE A 511 7.45 25.50 38.45
C ILE A 511 8.31 24.47 37.71
N THR A 512 9.63 24.64 37.72
CA THR A 512 10.54 23.72 37.01
C THR A 512 10.50 22.30 37.58
N ARG A 513 10.34 22.13 38.89
CA ARG A 513 10.23 20.82 39.54
C ARG A 513 8.89 20.12 39.26
N ILE A 514 7.80 20.90 39.12
CA ILE A 514 6.47 20.34 38.79
C ILE A 514 6.35 19.99 37.32
N MET A 515 6.91 20.84 36.46
CA MET A 515 6.80 20.68 34.99
C MET A 515 7.80 19.67 34.47
N ASP A 516 9.07 19.82 34.80
CA ASP A 516 10.21 18.99 34.40
C ASP A 516 10.22 18.69 32.88
N VAL A 517 10.01 19.74 32.05
CA VAL A 517 9.97 19.65 30.60
C VAL A 517 10.73 20.78 29.91
N VAL A 518 11.19 20.55 28.68
CA VAL A 518 11.55 21.60 27.73
C VAL A 518 10.35 21.85 26.85
N ASN A 519 9.92 23.11 26.73
CA ASN A 519 8.79 23.51 25.90
C ASN A 519 9.28 24.25 24.64
N VAL A 520 8.80 23.84 23.47
CA VAL A 520 9.03 24.51 22.19
C VAL A 520 7.68 25.05 21.72
N GLU A 521 7.55 26.37 21.64
CA GLU A 521 6.32 27.03 21.23
C GLU A 521 6.55 27.81 19.95
N THR A 522 5.69 27.57 18.94
CA THR A 522 5.75 28.27 17.65
C THR A 522 4.54 29.19 17.52
N GLN A 523 4.79 30.46 17.24
CA GLN A 523 3.76 31.47 16.97
C GLN A 523 3.95 32.02 15.55
N LEU A 524 2.89 31.95 14.73
CA LEU A 524 2.86 32.52 13.38
C LEU A 524 2.14 33.87 13.39
N LEU A 525 2.78 34.86 12.81
CA LEU A 525 2.24 36.20 12.58
C LEU A 525 2.30 36.52 11.09
N SER A 526 1.14 36.69 10.47
CA SER A 526 1.05 37.13 9.07
C SER A 526 0.99 38.66 9.03
N GLU A 527 2.02 39.28 8.53
CA GLU A 527 2.12 40.73 8.29
C GLU A 527 1.96 41.06 6.81
N PRO A 528 1.58 42.28 6.42
CA PRO A 528 1.42 42.66 5.00
C PRO A 528 2.67 42.46 4.14
N ALA A 529 3.84 42.47 4.74
CA ALA A 529 5.14 42.40 4.05
C ALA A 529 5.84 41.04 4.18
N ALA A 530 5.50 40.22 5.18
CA ALA A 530 6.15 38.93 5.44
C ALA A 530 5.28 38.03 6.33
N VAL A 531 5.49 36.73 6.25
CA VAL A 531 5.01 35.76 7.24
C VAL A 531 6.16 35.48 8.20
N ARG A 532 5.94 35.69 9.50
CA ARG A 532 6.94 35.48 10.54
C ARG A 532 6.55 34.37 11.48
N ALA A 533 7.37 33.35 11.59
CA ALA A 533 7.26 32.32 12.61
C ALA A 533 8.26 32.63 13.74
N THR A 534 7.77 32.74 14.97
CA THR A 534 8.60 32.88 16.16
C THR A 534 8.59 31.58 16.92
N VAL A 535 9.75 31.06 17.23
CA VAL A 535 9.93 29.83 18.01
C VAL A 535 10.60 30.15 19.32
N GLU A 536 9.93 29.87 20.42
CA GLU A 536 10.48 30.04 21.77
C GLU A 536 10.75 28.68 22.42
N VAL A 537 11.99 28.44 22.81
CA VAL A 537 12.40 27.24 23.55
C VAL A 537 12.66 27.60 25.00
N THR A 538 11.90 27.02 25.92
CA THR A 538 11.99 27.31 27.36
C THR A 538 12.33 26.03 28.13
N ASN A 539 13.34 26.11 29.02
CA ASN A 539 13.75 25.01 29.88
C ASN A 539 13.01 25.05 31.23
N TYR A 540 11.90 24.30 31.33
CA TYR A 540 11.20 24.09 32.61
C TYR A 540 11.69 22.83 33.35
N THR A 541 12.96 22.42 33.15
CA THR A 541 13.56 21.33 33.94
C THR A 541 14.38 21.95 35.10
N PRO A 542 14.58 21.22 36.20
CA PRO A 542 15.35 21.72 37.36
C PRO A 542 16.87 21.82 37.10
N ARG A 543 17.35 21.34 35.94
CA ARG A 543 18.77 21.31 35.55
C ARG A 543 19.04 22.18 34.32
N PRO A 544 20.23 22.79 34.21
CA PRO A 544 20.64 23.43 32.96
C PRO A 544 20.71 22.41 31.82
N ARG A 545 20.25 22.80 30.61
CA ARG A 545 20.25 21.94 29.41
C ARG A 545 21.09 22.57 28.30
N VAL A 546 21.79 21.71 27.58
CA VAL A 546 22.40 22.03 26.29
C VAL A 546 21.61 21.20 25.25
N LEU A 547 20.98 21.87 24.31
CA LEU A 547 20.04 21.30 23.38
C LEU A 547 20.40 21.67 21.95
N GLU A 548 20.09 20.79 21.02
CA GLU A 548 20.06 21.13 19.58
C GLU A 548 18.61 21.15 19.11
N LEU A 549 18.29 22.17 18.32
CA LEU A 549 16.99 22.34 17.70
C LEU A 549 17.09 22.10 16.21
N PHE A 550 16.20 21.30 15.68
CA PHE A 550 16.10 21.02 14.25
C PHE A 550 14.69 21.38 13.76
N VAL A 551 14.61 21.84 12.52
CA VAL A 551 13.33 22.03 11.84
C VAL A 551 13.34 21.25 10.53
N GLU A 552 12.20 20.60 10.20
CA GLU A 552 11.89 20.11 8.86
C GLU A 552 10.72 20.93 8.33
N ILE A 553 10.89 21.59 7.20
CA ILE A 553 9.87 22.36 6.48
C ILE A 553 9.91 21.93 5.01
N PRO A 554 8.85 22.15 4.20
CA PRO A 554 8.89 21.82 2.78
C PRO A 554 10.14 22.39 2.10
N PRO A 555 10.87 21.60 1.29
CA PRO A 555 12.14 22.03 0.68
C PRO A 555 12.04 23.32 -0.15
N GLU A 556 10.88 23.56 -0.78
CA GLU A 556 10.59 24.75 -1.58
C GLU A 556 10.54 26.01 -0.70
N GLU A 557 10.06 25.87 0.52
CA GLU A 557 9.90 26.95 1.50
C GLU A 557 11.21 27.22 2.26
N LEU A 558 12.03 26.19 2.52
CA LEU A 558 13.34 26.36 3.14
C LEU A 558 14.23 27.31 2.32
N GLY A 559 14.17 27.24 1.00
CA GLY A 559 14.90 28.13 0.10
C GLY A 559 14.47 29.61 0.16
N LEU A 560 13.26 29.88 0.67
CA LEU A 560 12.68 31.21 0.84
C LEU A 560 12.79 31.73 2.28
N ALA A 561 13.10 30.84 3.23
CA ALA A 561 13.16 31.14 4.65
C ALA A 561 14.41 31.94 5.02
N HIS A 562 14.23 33.01 5.79
CA HIS A 562 15.31 33.74 6.44
C HIS A 562 15.24 33.48 7.95
N PHE A 563 16.32 32.92 8.48
CA PHE A 563 16.41 32.53 9.88
C PHE A 563 17.24 33.53 10.70
N GLU A 564 16.77 33.87 11.89
CA GLU A 564 17.50 34.68 12.86
C GLU A 564 17.43 34.01 14.25
N PRO A 565 18.58 33.54 14.80
CA PRO A 565 19.91 33.48 14.18
C PRO A 565 20.00 32.52 13.00
N ALA A 566 21.02 32.72 12.14
CA ALA A 566 21.27 31.81 11.04
C ALA A 566 21.54 30.38 11.54
N PRO A 567 21.06 29.34 10.83
CA PRO A 567 21.32 27.95 11.21
C PRO A 567 22.80 27.59 11.08
N GLU A 568 23.26 26.66 11.92
CA GLU A 568 24.62 26.11 11.85
C GLU A 568 24.80 25.21 10.62
N GLY A 569 23.72 24.58 10.17
CA GLY A 569 23.70 23.79 8.96
C GLY A 569 22.31 23.67 8.36
N THR A 570 22.26 23.37 7.06
CA THR A 570 21.03 23.13 6.30
C THR A 570 21.18 21.96 5.34
N GLU A 571 20.11 21.21 5.12
CA GLU A 571 19.96 20.20 4.05
C GLU A 571 18.79 20.59 3.15
N PRO A 572 19.00 21.46 2.14
CA PRO A 572 17.90 22.00 1.35
C PRO A 572 17.05 20.95 0.63
N ALA A 573 17.67 19.85 0.18
CA ALA A 573 16.97 18.77 -0.51
C ALA A 573 15.96 18.04 0.39
N LEU A 574 16.18 18.06 1.71
CA LEU A 574 15.31 17.44 2.72
C LEU A 574 14.48 18.47 3.50
N GLY A 575 14.65 19.75 3.25
CA GLY A 575 13.94 20.81 3.94
C GLY A 575 14.38 21.01 5.39
N ARG A 576 15.65 20.72 5.75
CA ARG A 576 16.13 20.68 7.13
C ARG A 576 17.09 21.81 7.47
N ALA A 577 16.97 22.36 8.69
CA ALA A 577 17.91 23.29 9.26
C ALA A 577 18.09 23.02 10.78
N TRP A 578 19.27 23.34 11.35
CA TRP A 578 19.53 23.08 12.78
C TRP A 578 20.44 24.12 13.44
N TRP A 579 20.29 24.19 14.76
CA TRP A 579 21.01 25.11 15.68
C TRP A 579 21.42 24.37 16.94
N THR A 580 22.62 24.69 17.46
CA THR A 580 22.98 24.42 18.86
C THR A 580 22.48 25.58 19.70
N LEU A 581 21.58 25.31 20.65
CA LEU A 581 21.02 26.35 21.50
C LEU A 581 22.01 26.75 22.59
N PRO A 582 21.99 28.02 23.05
CA PRO A 582 22.78 28.42 24.21
C PRO A 582 22.38 27.59 25.43
N LYS A 583 23.30 27.38 26.39
CA LYS A 583 23.01 26.63 27.63
C LYS A 583 21.85 27.29 28.38
N LEU A 584 20.71 26.61 28.37
CA LEU A 584 19.48 27.09 29.01
C LEU A 584 19.48 26.72 30.50
N THR A 585 19.53 27.72 31.39
CA THR A 585 19.32 27.53 32.83
C THR A 585 17.86 27.16 33.13
N PRO A 586 17.53 26.65 34.34
CA PRO A 586 16.14 26.47 34.75
C PRO A 586 15.34 27.76 34.54
N ASN A 587 14.16 27.65 33.89
CA ASN A 587 13.33 28.77 33.42
C ASN A 587 14.00 29.71 32.39
N GLY A 588 15.19 29.35 31.90
CA GLY A 588 15.85 30.06 30.79
C GLY A 588 15.15 29.82 29.47
N ARG A 589 15.15 30.84 28.64
CA ARG A 589 14.51 30.77 27.30
C ARG A 589 15.43 31.29 26.22
N THR A 590 15.21 30.78 25.00
CA THR A 590 15.83 31.32 23.79
C THR A 590 14.77 31.41 22.69
N ARG A 591 14.98 32.33 21.73
CA ARG A 591 14.03 32.62 20.67
C ARG A 591 14.72 32.58 19.34
N LEU A 592 14.05 31.98 18.34
CA LEU A 592 14.42 32.01 16.93
C LEU A 592 13.27 32.63 16.13
N GLU A 593 13.62 33.34 15.05
CA GLU A 593 12.64 33.87 14.10
C GLU A 593 12.91 33.29 12.72
N VAL A 594 11.81 32.93 12.04
CA VAL A 594 11.83 32.49 10.65
C VAL A 594 10.93 33.42 9.86
N GLN A 595 11.46 34.08 8.83
CA GLN A 595 10.72 35.04 7.99
C GLN A 595 10.59 34.51 6.58
N PHE A 596 9.38 34.58 6.04
CA PHE A 596 9.05 34.21 4.67
C PHE A 596 8.50 35.42 3.90
N PRO A 597 8.63 35.47 2.56
CA PRO A 597 7.98 36.50 1.75
C PRO A 597 6.46 36.51 1.94
N ALA A 598 5.82 37.67 1.81
CA ALA A 598 4.38 37.88 2.09
C ALA A 598 3.40 37.00 1.28
N LYS A 599 3.86 36.36 0.21
CA LYS A 599 3.03 35.48 -0.64
C LYS A 599 3.19 34.00 -0.33
N THR A 600 3.96 33.64 0.69
CA THR A 600 4.19 32.24 1.05
C THR A 600 3.03 31.77 1.92
N GLU A 601 2.31 30.74 1.50
CA GLU A 601 1.24 30.09 2.28
C GLU A 601 1.88 29.10 3.22
N VAL A 602 2.28 29.55 4.41
CA VAL A 602 2.88 28.71 5.46
C VAL A 602 1.96 28.66 6.65
N GLU A 603 1.69 27.46 7.16
CA GLU A 603 0.94 27.21 8.38
C GLU A 603 1.87 26.72 9.51
N ALA A 604 1.44 26.81 10.76
CA ALA A 604 2.20 26.28 11.89
C ALA A 604 2.42 24.76 11.83
N SER A 605 1.54 24.05 11.10
CA SER A 605 1.61 22.63 10.85
C SER A 605 2.70 22.21 9.82
N ASP A 606 3.27 23.17 9.10
CA ASP A 606 4.34 22.93 8.13
C ASP A 606 5.72 22.88 8.78
N PHE A 607 5.80 23.18 10.07
CA PHE A 607 7.03 23.12 10.86
C PHE A 607 7.05 21.89 11.76
N ASP A 608 7.85 20.91 11.40
CA ASP A 608 8.16 19.78 12.29
C ASP A 608 9.43 20.10 13.06
N TRP A 609 9.28 20.36 14.36
CA TRP A 609 10.39 20.67 15.25
C TRP A 609 10.88 19.41 15.97
N TYR A 610 12.21 19.25 16.01
CA TYR A 610 12.87 18.16 16.71
C TYR A 610 13.93 18.71 17.67
N VAL A 611 14.10 18.06 18.82
CA VAL A 611 15.09 18.45 19.82
C VAL A 611 15.95 17.26 20.19
N ALA A 612 17.27 17.45 20.18
CA ALA A 612 18.22 16.51 20.72
C ALA A 612 18.78 16.99 22.06
N GLY A 613 19.26 16.07 22.91
CA GLY A 613 19.84 16.36 24.22
C GLY A 613 18.84 16.28 25.39
N ILE A 614 17.62 15.77 25.15
CA ILE A 614 16.62 15.53 26.19
C ILE A 614 15.78 14.29 25.84
N ASP A 615 15.31 13.59 26.89
CA ASP A 615 14.41 12.44 26.72
C ASP A 615 13.03 12.90 26.25
N GLU A 616 12.38 12.08 25.42
CA GLU A 616 11.04 12.31 24.87
C GLU A 616 9.99 12.62 25.95
N ALA A 617 10.12 11.99 27.12
CA ALA A 617 9.18 12.17 28.23
C ALA A 617 9.22 13.61 28.81
N HIS A 618 10.31 14.33 28.62
CA HIS A 618 10.55 15.68 29.10
C HIS A 618 10.49 16.75 27.99
N LEU A 619 9.87 16.44 26.84
CA LEU A 619 9.78 17.34 25.69
C LEU A 619 8.32 17.69 25.37
N LEU A 620 8.05 19.00 25.19
CA LEU A 620 6.76 19.55 24.80
C LEU A 620 6.90 20.41 23.54
N GLY A 621 5.92 20.34 22.63
CA GLY A 621 5.85 21.19 21.44
C GLY A 621 6.84 20.83 20.32
N ALA A 622 7.71 19.84 20.54
CA ALA A 622 8.63 19.29 19.54
C ALA A 622 8.72 17.76 19.67
N ASP A 623 9.33 17.09 18.70
CA ASP A 623 9.59 15.66 18.73
C ASP A 623 11.07 15.37 19.06
N PRO A 624 11.41 14.18 19.59
CA PRO A 624 12.79 13.76 19.68
C PRO A 624 13.38 13.57 18.28
N LEU A 625 14.67 13.81 18.13
CA LEU A 625 15.36 13.62 16.85
C LEU A 625 15.16 12.17 16.35
N PRO A 626 14.68 11.95 15.10
CA PRO A 626 14.55 10.63 14.54
C PRO A 626 15.88 9.90 14.49
N GLY A 627 15.91 8.60 14.88
CA GLY A 627 17.14 7.82 14.97
C GLY A 627 17.78 7.46 13.61
N ASP A 628 17.09 7.74 12.50
CA ASP A 628 17.55 7.58 11.12
C ASP A 628 18.15 8.86 10.52
N TRP A 629 18.18 9.95 11.27
CA TRP A 629 18.87 11.15 10.84
C TRP A 629 20.37 10.98 11.09
N GLU A 630 21.14 10.84 10.01
CA GLU A 630 22.61 10.81 10.04
C GLU A 630 23.19 12.23 10.27
N VAL A 631 22.75 12.91 11.32
CA VAL A 631 23.35 14.18 11.72
C VAL A 631 24.57 13.87 12.57
N ARG A 632 25.73 14.37 12.18
CA ARG A 632 26.95 14.30 13.02
C ARG A 632 26.76 15.27 14.20
N LEU A 633 26.19 14.75 15.28
CA LEU A 633 26.10 15.50 16.55
C LEU A 633 27.51 15.90 17.02
N PRO A 634 27.74 17.12 17.48
CA PRO A 634 28.98 17.50 18.13
C PRO A 634 29.30 16.55 19.29
N ARG A 635 30.56 16.18 19.46
CA ARG A 635 31.02 15.23 20.51
C ARG A 635 30.50 15.57 21.91
N THR A 636 30.39 16.85 22.23
CA THR A 636 29.85 17.34 23.51
C THR A 636 28.40 16.94 23.81
N ILE A 637 27.60 16.66 22.79
CA ILE A 637 26.19 16.26 22.96
C ILE A 637 26.08 14.75 23.05
N VAL A 638 26.87 14.01 22.31
CA VAL A 638 26.95 12.55 22.44
C VAL A 638 27.43 12.20 23.86
N GLU A 639 28.48 12.87 24.35
CA GLU A 639 29.00 12.70 25.71
C GLU A 639 27.96 13.12 26.78
N ALA A 640 27.16 14.16 26.54
CA ALA A 640 26.10 14.57 27.45
C ALA A 640 24.89 13.62 27.44
N ALA A 641 24.56 13.05 26.28
CA ALA A 641 23.50 12.04 26.13
C ALA A 641 23.91 10.70 26.74
N GLU A 642 25.18 10.27 26.56
CA GLU A 642 25.73 9.07 27.20
C GLU A 642 25.83 9.23 28.72
N ALA A 643 26.22 10.40 29.22
CA ALA A 643 26.23 10.70 30.64
C ALA A 643 24.82 10.72 31.27
N ALA A 644 23.82 11.25 30.55
CA ALA A 644 22.42 11.23 30.97
C ALA A 644 21.82 9.82 30.96
N ALA A 645 22.17 8.99 29.98
CA ALA A 645 21.76 7.59 29.91
C ALA A 645 22.41 6.75 31.02
N ALA A 646 23.68 7.01 31.34
CA ALA A 646 24.40 6.36 32.43
C ALA A 646 23.84 6.74 33.81
N GLU A 647 23.45 8.02 34.02
CA GLU A 647 22.78 8.47 35.26
C GLU A 647 21.38 7.87 35.40
N SER A 648 20.63 7.71 34.32
CA SER A 648 19.31 7.05 34.32
C SER A 648 19.41 5.56 34.65
N ALA A 649 20.45 4.88 34.15
CA ALA A 649 20.73 3.49 34.48
C ALA A 649 21.20 3.29 35.92
N ALA A 650 21.94 4.26 36.50
CA ALA A 650 22.40 4.22 37.88
C ALA A 650 21.27 4.53 38.88
N GLY A 651 20.30 5.39 38.51
CA GLY A 651 19.12 5.70 39.33
C GLY A 651 18.07 4.59 39.41
N ALA A 652 18.05 3.68 38.42
CA ALA A 652 17.18 2.52 38.42
C ALA A 652 17.68 1.34 39.29
N GLY A 653 18.90 1.45 39.84
CA GLY A 653 19.52 0.44 40.70
C GLY A 653 19.33 0.61 42.21
N GLU A 654 18.70 1.68 42.68
CA GLU A 654 18.51 1.97 44.11
C GLU A 654 17.06 1.87 44.62
N GLU A 655 16.11 1.38 43.84
CA GLU A 655 14.81 0.97 44.38
C GLU A 655 14.89 -0.48 44.84
N GLY A 656 15.00 -0.60 46.20
CA GLY A 656 15.31 -1.82 46.93
C GLY A 656 14.43 -3.02 46.59
N GLU A 657 15.07 -4.16 46.56
CA GLU A 657 14.49 -5.47 46.85
C GLU A 657 13.71 -5.42 48.17
N VAL A 658 12.39 -5.39 48.06
CA VAL A 658 11.54 -5.74 49.19
C VAL A 658 11.33 -7.26 49.12
N ASP A 659 12.09 -7.91 50.00
CA ASP A 659 12.03 -9.31 50.33
C ASP A 659 10.63 -9.69 50.83
N TYR A 660 9.90 -10.50 50.05
CA TYR A 660 8.69 -11.19 50.45
C TYR A 660 8.97 -12.71 50.52
N ASP A 661 9.75 -13.07 51.56
CA ASP A 661 9.77 -14.45 52.01
C ASP A 661 9.09 -14.56 53.37
N ALA A 662 8.32 -15.62 53.53
CA ALA A 662 7.73 -16.17 54.75
C ALA A 662 6.26 -15.82 55.09
N ALA A 663 5.35 -16.67 54.57
CA ALA A 663 4.36 -17.35 55.44
C ALA A 663 3.64 -18.47 54.69
N GLU A 664 4.31 -19.59 54.52
CA GLU A 664 3.63 -20.91 54.53
C GLU A 664 3.42 -21.32 55.99
N THR A 665 2.19 -21.57 56.34
CA THR A 665 1.78 -22.75 57.13
C THR A 665 0.27 -22.73 57.43
N GLY A 666 -0.40 -23.81 57.17
CA GLY A 666 -1.52 -24.23 58.00
C GLY A 666 -2.83 -24.63 57.31
N THR A 667 -2.85 -25.82 56.77
CA THR A 667 -3.90 -26.90 56.96
C THR A 667 -5.36 -26.54 57.13
N HIS A 668 -6.26 -27.08 56.37
CA HIS A 668 -7.23 -28.18 56.57
C HIS A 668 -8.35 -28.09 55.54
N ALA A 669 -8.49 -29.08 54.76
CA ALA A 669 -9.48 -30.12 54.57
C ALA A 669 -10.92 -29.79 55.04
N ALA A 670 -11.81 -30.07 54.16
CA ALA A 670 -13.03 -30.86 54.23
C ALA A 670 -14.24 -30.21 53.57
N ASP A 671 -14.73 -30.93 52.63
CA ASP A 671 -16.08 -31.47 52.39
C ASP A 671 -17.17 -30.55 51.79
N GLU A 672 -17.64 -31.10 50.67
CA GLU A 672 -19.04 -31.30 50.26
C GLU A 672 -20.01 -30.09 50.20
N GLU A 673 -20.37 -29.70 49.04
CA GLU A 673 -21.58 -30.01 48.24
C GLU A 673 -21.51 -29.37 46.84
#